data_d4ab7c3d1611f08bc87ab30d2272f211
#
_entry.id   d4ab7c3d1611f08bc87ab30d2272f211
#
_cell.length_a   1.000
_cell.length_b   1.000
_cell.length_c   1.000
_cell.angle_alpha   90.00
_cell.angle_beta   90.00
_cell.angle_gamma   90.00
#
_symmetry.space_group_name_H-M   'P 1'
#
loop_
_entity.id
_entity.type
_entity.pdbx_description
1 polymer ?
#
loop_
_entity_poly.entity_id
_entity_poly.type
_entity_poly.pdbx_seq_one_letter_code
_entity_poly.pdbx_strand_id
1 'polypeptide(L)'
;MTQAVLEALALVERIMDFIKDYRVGGREKYREALRRMSAENGVSLVIDFDDLLSYDRVLADILVESPSVFLESASKAIQQVMMVEDPEYAQKVKTFHARIRRLPESFHVKIREIRARHLGKLIAVEGIVTKISPVKQELVEAVFRCKTCGHEEVVRQEEGSLVKPTQCPECSREGRKSQGFVLVAEKSRFVDVQKFVLQEKPEELPPGQLPRSIEVVVRDDLVDTVRPGDRVTVVGFLRVEEDKKFLKNAPPVYHPYMEANYVEVAAKETLDVEITPEDEKKILELSRREDLEELIVNSIAPSIYGYREVKLAIALLLFGGVPKVYPDGIRVRGDIHILLIGDPGTAKSQLLRYVSFIAPRGIYTSGKGATAAGLTAAVVKEKSSGEFYLEAGALVLADGGIACIDEFDKMEARDRVSIHEAMEQQTVSIAKAGIVATLNARASILAAANPAFGRYLPNRNIAENIDLPVTILSRFDLIFILRDTPNREKDRELAQYVIDFHREAYPQELENLIPPQLLKKYIAYARKHVRPRLSEEAKAKIVDFYVSMRARSEEPESPITITPRQLEALIRLSEAHARMHLRSVVTEKDAEVAIQLMEHFLRNVGIDIATKTVDIDTVMTGQPKSQREKIILLLDIIKELVRSNNGNPVKVEDVVKEAQARGLDEAFVRKVLEKLYESGEIMMPRQGYIITTV
;
A
#
# COMPACT_ATOMS: atom_id res chain seq x y z
N MET A 1 26.63 -13.76 49.59
CA MET A 1 25.70 -13.43 48.50
C MET A 1 24.84 -12.27 48.96
N THR A 2 24.76 -11.19 48.20
CA THR A 2 23.92 -10.03 48.53
C THR A 2 22.44 -10.43 48.37
N GLN A 3 21.54 -9.86 49.17
CA GLN A 3 20.09 -10.15 49.14
C GLN A 3 19.49 -10.07 47.74
N ALA A 4 19.95 -9.12 46.92
CA ALA A 4 19.56 -8.96 45.52
C ALA A 4 19.90 -10.19 44.63
N VAL A 5 21.00 -10.89 44.89
CA VAL A 5 21.38 -12.12 44.14
C VAL A 5 20.48 -13.28 44.51
N LEU A 6 20.07 -13.39 45.78
CA LEU A 6 19.13 -14.39 46.23
C LEU A 6 17.73 -14.18 45.65
N GLU A 7 17.26 -12.94 45.59
CA GLU A 7 15.98 -12.55 44.95
C GLU A 7 15.97 -12.85 43.46
N ALA A 8 17.08 -12.55 42.75
CA ALA A 8 17.22 -12.85 41.33
C ALA A 8 17.25 -14.33 41.04
N LEU A 9 17.88 -15.17 41.88
CA LEU A 9 17.89 -16.64 41.73
C LEU A 9 16.50 -17.22 41.96
N ALA A 10 15.77 -16.75 42.98
CA ALA A 10 14.42 -17.18 43.26
C ALA A 10 13.46 -16.83 42.09
N LEU A 11 13.68 -15.68 41.43
CA LEU A 11 12.90 -15.28 40.25
C LEU A 11 13.18 -16.22 39.07
N VAL A 12 14.43 -16.60 38.83
CA VAL A 12 14.81 -17.55 37.77
C VAL A 12 14.11 -18.90 37.99
N GLU A 13 14.14 -19.42 39.21
CA GLU A 13 13.47 -20.71 39.55
C GLU A 13 11.95 -20.64 39.29
N ARG A 14 11.27 -19.59 39.72
CA ARG A 14 9.82 -19.42 39.47
C ARG A 14 9.48 -19.33 38.00
N ILE A 15 10.31 -18.67 37.20
CA ILE A 15 10.11 -18.61 35.74
C ILE A 15 10.37 -19.98 35.10
N MET A 16 11.34 -20.73 35.59
CA MET A 16 11.58 -22.12 35.14
C MET A 16 10.38 -23.02 35.41
N ASP A 17 9.79 -22.92 36.59
CA ASP A 17 8.60 -23.69 36.96
C ASP A 17 7.41 -23.32 36.06
N PHE A 18 7.21 -22.02 35.79
CA PHE A 18 6.22 -21.55 34.81
C PHE A 18 6.43 -22.20 33.44
N ILE A 19 7.65 -22.17 32.90
CA ILE A 19 7.96 -22.72 31.57
C ILE A 19 7.73 -24.23 31.51
N LYS A 20 8.02 -24.97 32.60
CA LYS A 20 7.89 -26.42 32.66
C LYS A 20 6.46 -26.88 32.93
N ASP A 21 5.74 -26.20 33.82
CA ASP A 21 4.50 -26.71 34.41
C ASP A 21 3.23 -26.10 33.82
N TYR A 22 3.33 -24.99 33.08
CA TYR A 22 2.14 -24.34 32.50
C TYR A 22 1.50 -25.18 31.40
N ARG A 23 0.20 -25.55 31.60
CA ARG A 23 -0.56 -26.43 30.70
C ARG A 23 -1.82 -25.78 30.19
N VAL A 24 -2.06 -25.96 28.88
CA VAL A 24 -3.30 -25.56 28.21
C VAL A 24 -3.90 -26.84 27.58
N GLY A 25 -5.12 -27.21 27.99
CA GLY A 25 -5.76 -28.42 27.46
C GLY A 25 -4.98 -29.71 27.71
N GLY A 26 -4.21 -29.78 28.83
CA GLY A 26 -3.39 -30.95 29.21
C GLY A 26 -2.00 -31.03 28.55
N ARG A 27 -1.64 -30.08 27.64
CA ARG A 27 -0.34 -30.01 26.97
C ARG A 27 0.57 -28.97 27.63
N GLU A 28 1.85 -29.25 27.69
CA GLU A 28 2.88 -28.33 28.22
C GLU A 28 3.25 -27.27 27.19
N LYS A 29 2.51 -26.12 27.19
CA LYS A 29 2.57 -25.09 26.13
C LYS A 29 3.98 -24.58 25.86
N TYR A 30 4.69 -24.15 26.89
CA TYR A 30 5.99 -23.52 26.74
C TYR A 30 7.13 -24.49 26.55
N ARG A 31 7.03 -25.71 27.14
CA ARG A 31 7.99 -26.77 26.91
C ARG A 31 7.94 -27.31 25.47
N GLU A 32 6.73 -27.48 24.92
CA GLU A 32 6.56 -27.79 23.49
C GLU A 32 7.08 -26.66 22.59
N ALA A 33 6.87 -25.41 22.99
CA ALA A 33 7.40 -24.25 22.28
C ALA A 33 8.93 -24.22 22.27
N LEU A 34 9.60 -24.55 23.36
CA LEU A 34 11.05 -24.68 23.44
C LEU A 34 11.60 -25.78 22.51
N ARG A 35 10.95 -26.96 22.49
CA ARG A 35 11.34 -28.04 21.56
C ARG A 35 11.20 -27.63 20.10
N ARG A 36 10.15 -26.91 19.78
CA ARG A 36 9.97 -26.35 18.42
C ARG A 36 11.03 -25.32 18.11
N MET A 37 11.34 -24.42 19.05
CA MET A 37 12.40 -23.41 18.93
C MET A 37 13.75 -24.04 18.62
N SER A 38 14.13 -25.14 19.32
CA SER A 38 15.34 -25.90 19.02
C SER A 38 15.33 -26.49 17.61
N ALA A 39 14.21 -27.09 17.18
CA ALA A 39 14.07 -27.68 15.85
C ALA A 39 14.17 -26.65 14.71
N GLU A 40 13.69 -25.42 14.93
CA GLU A 40 13.70 -24.32 13.99
C GLU A 40 14.94 -23.42 14.09
N ASN A 41 15.89 -23.73 14.96
CA ASN A 41 17.06 -22.90 15.28
C ASN A 41 16.69 -21.47 15.75
N GLY A 42 15.57 -21.33 16.45
CA GLY A 42 15.09 -20.06 16.98
C GLY A 42 15.75 -19.71 18.33
N VAL A 43 15.94 -18.43 18.61
CA VAL A 43 16.59 -17.96 19.85
C VAL A 43 15.64 -17.32 20.85
N SER A 44 14.34 -17.27 20.53
CA SER A 44 13.34 -16.55 21.30
C SER A 44 12.14 -17.39 21.69
N LEU A 45 11.76 -17.33 22.97
CA LEU A 45 10.51 -17.90 23.48
C LEU A 45 9.46 -16.80 23.62
N VAL A 46 8.34 -16.97 22.91
CA VAL A 46 7.19 -16.03 23.01
C VAL A 46 6.30 -16.44 24.18
N ILE A 47 6.07 -15.53 25.11
CA ILE A 47 5.27 -15.70 26.31
C ILE A 47 4.04 -14.79 26.24
N ASP A 48 2.85 -15.35 26.38
CA ASP A 48 1.60 -14.60 26.48
C ASP A 48 1.45 -14.03 27.91
N PHE A 49 1.17 -12.72 28.03
CA PHE A 49 1.01 -12.07 29.34
C PHE A 49 -0.13 -12.66 30.15
N ASP A 50 -1.25 -13.00 29.50
CA ASP A 50 -2.41 -13.60 30.16
C ASP A 50 -2.08 -14.97 30.81
N ASP A 51 -1.21 -15.76 30.17
CA ASP A 51 -0.75 -17.03 30.70
C ASP A 51 0.12 -16.83 31.95
N LEU A 52 1.00 -15.83 31.91
CA LEU A 52 1.84 -15.47 33.05
C LEU A 52 0.99 -15.01 34.24
N LEU A 53 -0.01 -14.14 33.96
CA LEU A 53 -0.94 -13.64 34.97
C LEU A 53 -1.79 -14.75 35.58
N SER A 54 -2.22 -15.72 34.76
CA SER A 54 -3.04 -16.84 35.20
C SER A 54 -2.26 -17.87 36.04
N TYR A 55 -0.95 -18.05 35.78
CA TYR A 55 -0.08 -18.97 36.53
C TYR A 55 0.40 -18.36 37.83
N ASP A 56 0.99 -17.15 37.77
CA ASP A 56 1.56 -16.50 38.93
C ASP A 56 1.48 -14.98 38.80
N ARG A 57 0.57 -14.36 39.56
CA ARG A 57 0.37 -12.90 39.54
C ARG A 57 1.63 -12.13 39.95
N VAL A 58 2.46 -12.65 40.83
CA VAL A 58 3.68 -11.99 41.27
C VAL A 58 4.70 -11.88 40.13
N LEU A 59 4.78 -12.89 39.25
CA LEU A 59 5.61 -12.82 38.04
C LEU A 59 5.11 -11.72 37.08
N ALA A 60 3.81 -11.58 36.92
CA ALA A 60 3.22 -10.54 36.10
C ALA A 60 3.48 -9.14 36.70
N ASP A 61 3.35 -8.98 38.03
CA ASP A 61 3.61 -7.72 38.72
C ASP A 61 5.11 -7.32 38.59
N ILE A 62 6.05 -8.27 38.74
CA ILE A 62 7.49 -8.02 38.53
C ILE A 62 7.78 -7.60 37.08
N LEU A 63 7.13 -8.25 36.10
CA LEU A 63 7.28 -7.85 34.70
C LEU A 63 6.83 -6.41 34.45
N VAL A 64 5.80 -5.93 35.15
CA VAL A 64 5.29 -4.58 35.03
C VAL A 64 6.16 -3.55 35.75
N GLU A 65 6.60 -3.86 36.98
CA GLU A 65 7.38 -2.93 37.81
C GLU A 65 8.86 -2.88 37.42
N SER A 66 9.44 -4.02 37.11
CA SER A 66 10.88 -4.16 36.80
C SER A 66 11.12 -5.05 35.58
N PRO A 67 10.67 -4.62 34.39
CA PRO A 67 10.66 -5.47 33.19
C PRO A 67 12.07 -5.93 32.76
N SER A 68 13.10 -5.11 32.88
CA SER A 68 14.47 -5.47 32.53
C SER A 68 15.00 -6.62 33.40
N VAL A 69 14.73 -6.58 34.72
CA VAL A 69 15.14 -7.64 35.66
C VAL A 69 14.40 -8.94 35.34
N PHE A 70 13.11 -8.85 35.02
CA PHE A 70 12.32 -10.01 34.61
C PHE A 70 12.88 -10.66 33.35
N LEU A 71 13.15 -9.88 32.27
CA LEU A 71 13.63 -10.41 31.00
C LEU A 71 15.03 -11.02 31.11
N GLU A 72 15.93 -10.44 31.89
CA GLU A 72 17.25 -11.06 32.16
C GLU A 72 17.11 -12.37 32.90
N SER A 73 16.24 -12.45 33.88
CA SER A 73 15.96 -13.68 34.63
C SER A 73 15.29 -14.73 33.77
N ALA A 74 14.35 -14.32 32.89
CA ALA A 74 13.69 -15.20 31.94
C ALA A 74 14.66 -15.76 30.89
N SER A 75 15.60 -14.96 30.39
CA SER A 75 16.66 -15.43 29.49
C SER A 75 17.51 -16.53 30.14
N LYS A 76 17.90 -16.34 31.42
CA LYS A 76 18.64 -17.37 32.19
C LYS A 76 17.79 -18.62 32.45
N ALA A 77 16.50 -18.44 32.75
CA ALA A 77 15.57 -19.56 32.96
C ALA A 77 15.39 -20.40 31.69
N ILE A 78 15.19 -19.74 30.53
CA ILE A 78 15.11 -20.40 29.21
C ILE A 78 16.39 -21.21 28.95
N GLN A 79 17.56 -20.60 29.15
CA GLN A 79 18.83 -21.27 28.94
C GLN A 79 18.98 -22.51 29.83
N GLN A 80 18.59 -22.46 31.12
CA GLN A 80 18.65 -23.59 32.03
C GLN A 80 17.68 -24.71 31.66
N VAL A 81 16.46 -24.37 31.24
CA VAL A 81 15.49 -25.37 30.76
C VAL A 81 15.98 -25.99 29.46
N MET A 82 16.55 -25.20 28.52
CA MET A 82 17.11 -25.72 27.27
C MET A 82 18.32 -26.62 27.50
N MET A 83 19.16 -26.36 28.51
CA MET A 83 20.23 -27.27 28.87
C MET A 83 19.75 -28.67 29.29
N VAL A 84 18.50 -28.78 29.74
CA VAL A 84 17.86 -30.06 30.09
C VAL A 84 17.17 -30.72 28.90
N GLU A 85 16.50 -29.90 28.06
CA GLU A 85 15.73 -30.41 26.90
C GLU A 85 16.62 -30.71 25.69
N ASP A 86 17.59 -29.85 25.38
CA ASP A 86 18.54 -29.99 24.26
C ASP A 86 19.90 -29.38 24.62
N PRO A 87 20.81 -30.14 25.26
CA PRO A 87 22.12 -29.64 25.72
C PRO A 87 23.02 -29.16 24.57
N GLU A 88 22.95 -29.82 23.40
CA GLU A 88 23.80 -29.45 22.26
C GLU A 88 23.40 -28.11 21.69
N TYR A 89 22.12 -27.86 21.59
CA TYR A 89 21.58 -26.58 21.12
C TYR A 89 21.83 -25.47 22.12
N ALA A 90 21.62 -25.73 23.43
CA ALA A 90 21.84 -24.77 24.49
C ALA A 90 23.31 -24.26 24.58
N GLN A 91 24.28 -25.10 24.18
CA GLN A 91 25.71 -24.72 24.13
C GLN A 91 26.06 -23.89 22.90
N LYS A 92 25.35 -24.07 21.77
CA LYS A 92 25.57 -23.31 20.54
C LYS A 92 25.02 -21.89 20.64
N VAL A 93 23.88 -21.71 21.30
CA VAL A 93 23.19 -20.42 21.45
C VAL A 93 23.71 -19.69 22.68
N LYS A 94 24.29 -18.52 22.47
CA LYS A 94 24.87 -17.71 23.56
C LYS A 94 23.84 -16.99 24.43
N THR A 95 22.70 -16.63 23.83
CA THR A 95 21.64 -15.87 24.53
C THR A 95 20.28 -16.26 23.99
N PHE A 96 19.36 -16.58 24.90
CA PHE A 96 17.95 -16.77 24.59
C PHE A 96 17.17 -15.53 25.01
N HIS A 97 16.08 -15.23 24.28
CA HIS A 97 15.22 -14.07 24.55
C HIS A 97 13.82 -14.50 24.97
N ALA A 98 13.27 -13.82 25.98
CA ALA A 98 11.86 -13.89 26.31
C ALA A 98 11.11 -12.76 25.60
N ARG A 99 10.14 -13.07 24.76
CA ARG A 99 9.33 -12.15 23.99
C ARG A 99 7.92 -12.11 24.56
N ILE A 100 7.47 -10.96 25.03
CA ILE A 100 6.15 -10.80 25.68
C ILE A 100 5.14 -10.29 24.67
N ARG A 101 4.00 -10.97 24.54
CA ARG A 101 2.90 -10.54 23.68
C ARG A 101 1.55 -10.54 24.44
N ARG A 102 0.53 -10.01 23.81
CA ARG A 102 -0.84 -9.90 24.34
C ARG A 102 -0.90 -9.15 25.66
N LEU A 103 -0.30 -7.98 25.70
CA LEU A 103 -0.48 -7.10 26.84
C LEU A 103 -1.95 -6.64 26.92
N PRO A 104 -2.51 -6.49 28.14
CA PRO A 104 -3.84 -5.92 28.35
C PRO A 104 -3.98 -4.52 27.75
N GLU A 105 -5.21 -4.11 27.42
CA GLU A 105 -5.49 -2.79 26.85
C GLU A 105 -4.97 -1.62 27.71
N SER A 106 -4.87 -1.79 29.02
CA SER A 106 -4.32 -0.77 29.93
C SER A 106 -2.85 -0.43 29.64
N PHE A 107 -2.10 -1.28 28.93
CA PHE A 107 -0.73 -1.04 28.50
C PHE A 107 -0.62 -0.50 27.08
N HIS A 108 -1.73 -0.46 26.35
CA HIS A 108 -1.77 0.12 25.01
C HIS A 108 -1.78 1.64 25.11
N VAL A 109 -0.75 2.28 24.55
CA VAL A 109 -0.55 3.73 24.59
C VAL A 109 -0.49 4.25 23.15
N LYS A 110 -1.33 5.24 22.83
CA LYS A 110 -1.24 5.93 21.55
C LYS A 110 0.04 6.74 21.47
N ILE A 111 0.66 6.79 20.29
CA ILE A 111 1.93 7.53 20.09
C ILE A 111 1.82 8.98 20.60
N ARG A 112 0.68 9.63 20.38
CA ARG A 112 0.43 11.01 20.86
C ARG A 112 0.29 11.15 22.37
N GLU A 113 0.02 10.06 23.08
CA GLU A 113 -0.17 10.03 24.54
C GLU A 113 1.10 9.64 25.30
N ILE A 114 2.17 9.30 24.59
CA ILE A 114 3.47 8.99 25.19
C ILE A 114 3.98 10.23 25.94
N ARG A 115 4.35 10.06 27.22
CA ARG A 115 4.86 11.10 28.14
C ARG A 115 5.96 10.51 29.03
N ALA A 116 6.66 11.37 29.73
CA ALA A 116 7.71 11.01 30.69
C ALA A 116 7.30 9.93 31.71
N ARG A 117 6.02 9.86 32.08
CA ARG A 117 5.50 8.83 33.00
C ARG A 117 5.61 7.38 32.48
N HIS A 118 5.81 7.23 31.17
CA HIS A 118 5.95 5.93 30.52
C HIS A 118 7.42 5.49 30.35
N LEU A 119 8.37 6.35 30.73
CA LEU A 119 9.80 6.03 30.65
C LEU A 119 10.15 4.82 31.52
N GLY A 120 10.89 3.89 30.94
CA GLY A 120 11.32 2.65 31.58
C GLY A 120 10.23 1.59 31.75
N LYS A 121 8.98 1.87 31.36
CA LYS A 121 7.85 0.94 31.47
C LYS A 121 7.70 0.14 30.20
N LEU A 122 7.15 -1.08 30.36
CA LEU A 122 6.72 -1.92 29.25
C LEU A 122 5.37 -1.41 28.75
N ILE A 123 5.31 -1.03 27.47
CA ILE A 123 4.09 -0.53 26.82
C ILE A 123 3.89 -1.22 25.47
N ALA A 124 2.65 -1.26 25.01
CA ALA A 124 2.29 -1.65 23.66
C ALA A 124 1.91 -0.41 22.84
N VAL A 125 2.47 -0.24 21.67
CA VAL A 125 2.21 0.89 20.77
C VAL A 125 1.87 0.37 19.39
N GLU A 126 0.76 0.86 18.83
CA GLU A 126 0.32 0.50 17.50
C GLU A 126 0.61 1.61 16.48
N GLY A 127 0.91 1.23 15.25
CA GLY A 127 1.15 2.19 14.19
C GLY A 127 1.50 1.55 12.85
N ILE A 128 1.94 2.41 11.92
CA ILE A 128 2.40 2.01 10.58
C ILE A 128 3.90 2.28 10.49
N VAL A 129 4.63 1.32 9.96
CA VAL A 129 6.07 1.48 9.68
C VAL A 129 6.23 2.37 8.46
N THR A 130 6.79 3.56 8.63
CA THR A 130 6.99 4.51 7.53
C THR A 130 8.41 4.49 6.99
N LYS A 131 9.41 4.30 7.86
CA LYS A 131 10.83 4.29 7.51
C LYS A 131 11.54 3.12 8.16
N ILE A 132 12.52 2.55 7.46
CA ILE A 132 13.36 1.47 7.97
C ILE A 132 14.82 1.71 7.60
N SER A 133 15.74 1.46 8.55
CA SER A 133 17.18 1.53 8.33
C SER A 133 17.72 0.20 7.78
N PRO A 134 18.89 0.20 7.15
CA PRO A 134 19.65 -1.02 6.93
C PRO A 134 20.01 -1.69 8.27
N VAL A 135 20.25 -3.00 8.23
CA VAL A 135 20.75 -3.77 9.38
C VAL A 135 22.21 -3.38 9.66
N LYS A 136 22.53 -3.18 10.93
CA LYS A 136 23.86 -2.88 11.41
C LYS A 136 24.25 -3.83 12.53
N GLN A 137 25.55 -3.90 12.81
CA GLN A 137 26.11 -4.67 13.90
C GLN A 137 26.51 -3.75 15.05
N GLU A 138 25.85 -3.91 16.19
CA GLU A 138 26.17 -3.22 17.44
C GLU A 138 27.13 -4.08 18.26
N LEU A 139 28.22 -3.47 18.74
CA LEU A 139 29.21 -4.13 19.57
C LEU A 139 28.72 -4.17 21.03
N VAL A 140 28.40 -5.36 21.51
CA VAL A 140 27.88 -5.57 22.89
C VAL A 140 28.99 -5.93 23.86
N GLU A 141 29.92 -6.81 23.46
CA GLU A 141 31.06 -7.21 24.25
C GLU A 141 32.32 -7.04 23.41
N ALA A 142 33.20 -6.17 23.86
CA ALA A 142 34.46 -5.86 23.21
C ALA A 142 35.63 -6.61 23.87
N VAL A 143 36.36 -7.40 23.07
CA VAL A 143 37.59 -8.04 23.53
C VAL A 143 38.76 -7.09 23.21
N PHE A 144 39.41 -6.59 24.24
CA PHE A 144 40.58 -5.74 24.09
C PHE A 144 41.85 -6.50 24.41
N ARG A 145 42.86 -6.40 23.54
CA ARG A 145 44.18 -6.96 23.77
C ARG A 145 45.16 -5.87 24.19
N CYS A 146 45.83 -6.07 25.32
CA CYS A 146 46.86 -5.15 25.80
C CYS A 146 48.06 -5.16 24.84
N LYS A 147 48.53 -3.99 24.42
CA LYS A 147 49.70 -3.85 23.53
C LYS A 147 51.00 -4.27 24.16
N THR A 148 51.08 -4.27 25.50
CA THR A 148 52.32 -4.54 26.24
C THR A 148 52.51 -6.02 26.57
N CYS A 149 51.49 -6.69 27.11
CA CYS A 149 51.60 -8.08 27.58
C CYS A 149 50.76 -9.08 26.76
N GLY A 150 49.87 -8.61 25.81
CA GLY A 150 49.05 -9.46 25.04
C GLY A 150 47.79 -10.00 25.77
N HIS A 151 47.59 -9.65 27.05
CA HIS A 151 46.43 -10.06 27.83
C HIS A 151 45.13 -9.59 27.17
N GLU A 152 44.13 -10.45 27.13
CA GLU A 152 42.81 -10.16 26.54
C GLU A 152 41.80 -9.92 27.65
N GLU A 153 41.10 -8.80 27.58
CA GLU A 153 40.09 -8.37 28.55
C GLU A 153 38.77 -8.13 27.81
N VAL A 154 37.67 -8.70 28.36
CA VAL A 154 36.34 -8.53 27.80
C VAL A 154 35.65 -7.39 28.54
N VAL A 155 35.23 -6.37 27.83
CA VAL A 155 34.52 -5.20 28.35
C VAL A 155 33.13 -5.15 27.73
N ARG A 156 32.10 -5.19 28.58
CA ARG A 156 30.73 -4.96 28.15
C ARG A 156 30.58 -3.51 27.72
N GLN A 157 30.00 -3.31 26.54
CA GLN A 157 29.77 -1.99 25.97
C GLN A 157 28.41 -1.46 26.42
N GLU A 158 28.37 -0.21 26.84
CA GLU A 158 27.16 0.53 27.14
C GLU A 158 26.79 1.45 25.96
N GLU A 159 25.53 1.83 25.83
CA GLU A 159 25.06 2.68 24.75
C GLU A 159 25.83 4.02 24.71
N GLY A 160 26.32 4.39 23.54
CA GLY A 160 26.79 5.74 23.23
C GLY A 160 28.26 5.92 22.90
N SER A 161 29.19 5.22 23.51
CA SER A 161 30.64 5.35 23.23
C SER A 161 31.41 4.08 23.52
N LEU A 162 32.48 3.85 22.75
CA LEU A 162 33.36 2.70 22.94
C LEU A 162 34.11 2.82 24.28
N VAL A 163 33.72 2.03 25.27
CA VAL A 163 34.35 1.94 26.56
C VAL A 163 35.60 1.06 26.45
N LYS A 164 36.77 1.63 26.75
CA LYS A 164 38.05 0.93 26.74
C LYS A 164 38.52 0.68 28.17
N PRO A 165 39.23 -0.45 28.41
CA PRO A 165 39.86 -0.65 29.72
C PRO A 165 40.84 0.47 30.01
N THR A 166 40.89 0.94 31.23
CA THR A 166 41.83 2.00 31.69
C THR A 166 43.20 1.46 32.07
N GLN A 167 43.24 0.25 32.64
CA GLN A 167 44.45 -0.42 33.09
C GLN A 167 44.43 -1.92 32.76
N CYS A 168 45.56 -2.47 32.43
CA CYS A 168 45.69 -3.92 32.22
C CYS A 168 45.98 -4.61 33.56
N PRO A 169 45.18 -5.60 33.99
CA PRO A 169 45.40 -6.29 35.25
C PRO A 169 46.77 -6.98 35.36
N GLU A 170 47.22 -7.63 34.27
CA GLU A 170 48.52 -8.31 34.27
C GLU A 170 49.71 -7.34 34.29
N CYS A 171 49.65 -6.28 33.48
CA CYS A 171 50.70 -5.26 33.52
C CYS A 171 50.77 -4.55 34.90
N SER A 172 49.60 -4.35 35.54
CA SER A 172 49.56 -3.73 36.89
C SER A 172 50.15 -4.65 37.95
N ARG A 173 49.94 -6.00 37.87
CA ARG A 173 50.56 -6.98 38.75
C ARG A 173 52.08 -7.02 38.60
N GLU A 174 52.59 -6.84 37.38
CA GLU A 174 54.00 -6.84 37.09
C GLU A 174 54.68 -5.47 37.21
N GLY A 175 53.97 -4.44 37.68
CA GLY A 175 54.47 -3.06 37.82
C GLY A 175 54.77 -2.36 36.48
N ARG A 176 54.26 -2.88 35.35
CA ARG A 176 54.48 -2.32 34.02
C ARG A 176 53.36 -1.35 33.63
N LYS A 177 53.68 -0.26 32.94
CA LYS A 177 52.65 0.61 32.35
C LYS A 177 52.10 0.05 31.05
N SER A 178 50.79 -0.09 30.96
CA SER A 178 50.11 -0.47 29.71
C SER A 178 50.25 0.64 28.65
N GLN A 179 50.68 0.29 27.42
CA GLN A 179 50.74 1.19 26.24
C GLN A 179 49.40 1.34 25.53
N GLY A 180 48.32 0.87 26.14
CA GLY A 180 46.99 0.94 25.59
C GLY A 180 46.45 -0.40 25.08
N PHE A 181 45.25 -0.38 24.49
CA PHE A 181 44.50 -1.56 24.09
C PHE A 181 44.15 -1.49 22.64
N VAL A 182 44.08 -2.65 21.99
CA VAL A 182 43.56 -2.83 20.61
C VAL A 182 42.32 -3.70 20.66
N LEU A 183 41.25 -3.29 19.97
CA LEU A 183 40.04 -4.08 19.82
C LEU A 183 40.32 -5.30 18.93
N VAL A 184 39.93 -6.51 19.39
CA VAL A 184 39.99 -7.75 18.64
C VAL A 184 38.58 -8.05 18.15
N ALA A 185 38.23 -7.56 16.94
CA ALA A 185 36.88 -7.66 16.40
C ALA A 185 36.43 -9.12 16.23
N GLU A 186 37.33 -10.03 15.83
CA GLU A 186 37.02 -11.45 15.61
C GLU A 186 36.58 -12.22 16.88
N LYS A 187 37.02 -11.75 18.05
CA LYS A 187 36.65 -12.33 19.34
C LYS A 187 35.55 -11.56 20.07
N SER A 188 35.23 -10.38 19.53
CA SER A 188 34.20 -9.49 20.10
C SER A 188 32.81 -9.95 19.68
N ARG A 189 31.82 -9.64 20.50
CA ARG A 189 30.43 -10.02 20.24
C ARG A 189 29.65 -8.85 19.67
N PHE A 190 29.09 -9.08 18.49
CA PHE A 190 28.19 -8.17 17.81
C PHE A 190 26.77 -8.71 17.84
N VAL A 191 25.79 -7.82 17.82
CA VAL A 191 24.36 -8.12 17.70
C VAL A 191 23.81 -7.28 16.57
N ASP A 192 22.97 -7.89 15.72
CA ASP A 192 22.30 -7.15 14.66
C ASP A 192 21.29 -6.19 15.23
N VAL A 193 21.30 -4.96 14.73
CA VAL A 193 20.40 -3.87 15.13
C VAL A 193 19.79 -3.22 13.91
N GLN A 194 18.52 -2.89 14.00
CA GLN A 194 17.80 -2.17 12.97
C GLN A 194 16.87 -1.14 13.63
N LYS A 195 16.71 0.01 12.99
CA LYS A 195 15.82 1.07 13.43
C LYS A 195 14.69 1.26 12.44
N PHE A 196 13.49 1.48 12.93
CA PHE A 196 12.36 1.89 12.09
C PHE A 196 11.53 2.98 12.79
N VAL A 197 10.79 3.73 11.97
CA VAL A 197 9.90 4.78 12.47
C VAL A 197 8.47 4.29 12.41
N LEU A 198 7.83 4.26 13.57
CA LEU A 198 6.42 3.93 13.75
C LEU A 198 5.60 5.23 13.79
N GLN A 199 4.61 5.36 12.93
CA GLN A 199 3.73 6.52 12.80
C GLN A 199 2.31 6.16 13.17
N GLU A 200 1.53 7.12 13.70
CA GLU A 200 0.11 6.97 13.98
C GLU A 200 -0.66 6.58 12.71
N LYS A 201 -1.67 5.74 12.87
CA LYS A 201 -2.55 5.32 11.77
C LYS A 201 -3.33 6.53 11.25
N PRO A 202 -3.37 6.79 9.92
CA PRO A 202 -4.07 7.93 9.35
C PRO A 202 -5.56 7.97 9.70
N GLU A 203 -6.19 6.80 9.87
CA GLU A 203 -7.60 6.65 10.18
C GLU A 203 -7.97 7.09 11.60
N GLU A 204 -7.01 7.14 12.51
CA GLU A 204 -7.19 7.55 13.91
C GLU A 204 -6.94 9.04 14.12
N LEU A 205 -6.48 9.75 13.07
CA LEU A 205 -6.14 11.16 13.16
C LEU A 205 -7.38 12.06 13.06
N PRO A 206 -7.57 12.99 14.01
CA PRO A 206 -8.54 14.05 13.82
C PRO A 206 -8.20 14.91 12.59
N PRO A 207 -9.19 15.42 11.85
CA PRO A 207 -8.96 16.27 10.70
C PRO A 207 -8.06 17.47 11.03
N GLY A 208 -7.04 17.72 10.20
CA GLY A 208 -6.12 18.84 10.34
C GLY A 208 -4.96 18.65 11.31
N GLN A 209 -4.82 17.49 11.95
CA GLN A 209 -3.67 17.19 12.79
C GLN A 209 -2.59 16.42 12.03
N LEU A 210 -1.32 16.76 12.29
CA LEU A 210 -0.18 16.02 11.78
C LEU A 210 0.01 14.72 12.58
N PRO A 211 0.33 13.60 11.91
CA PRO A 211 0.64 12.34 12.57
C PRO A 211 1.93 12.46 13.38
N ARG A 212 1.95 11.88 14.58
CA ARG A 212 3.15 11.74 15.37
C ARG A 212 3.85 10.43 15.07
N SER A 213 5.14 10.39 15.30
CA SER A 213 5.96 9.20 15.09
C SER A 213 6.91 8.98 16.25
N ILE A 214 7.32 7.72 16.43
CA ILE A 214 8.34 7.31 17.39
C ILE A 214 9.35 6.39 16.71
N GLU A 215 10.63 6.56 17.03
CA GLU A 215 11.68 5.64 16.59
C GLU A 215 11.62 4.35 17.41
N VAL A 216 11.72 3.21 16.72
CA VAL A 216 11.75 1.88 17.33
C VAL A 216 13.08 1.21 16.98
N VAL A 217 13.75 0.68 18.00
CA VAL A 217 15.00 -0.08 17.85
C VAL A 217 14.70 -1.55 18.06
N VAL A 218 15.04 -2.37 17.10
CA VAL A 218 14.94 -3.83 17.16
C VAL A 218 16.33 -4.46 17.11
N ARG A 219 16.51 -5.56 17.85
CA ARG A 219 17.77 -6.27 17.95
C ARG A 219 17.58 -7.76 17.74
N ASP A 220 18.64 -8.41 17.25
CA ASP A 220 18.77 -9.86 17.10
C ASP A 220 17.69 -10.44 16.16
N ASP A 221 16.89 -11.39 16.62
CA ASP A 221 15.84 -12.08 15.88
C ASP A 221 14.65 -11.20 15.43
N LEU A 222 14.52 -9.99 15.99
CA LEU A 222 13.50 -9.03 15.54
C LEU A 222 13.91 -8.19 14.33
N VAL A 223 15.15 -8.33 13.87
CA VAL A 223 15.64 -7.64 12.67
C VAL A 223 15.00 -8.22 11.41
N ASP A 224 14.70 -7.37 10.42
CA ASP A 224 14.03 -7.73 9.15
C ASP A 224 12.64 -8.36 9.27
N THR A 225 12.00 -8.27 10.45
CA THR A 225 10.63 -8.77 10.65
C THR A 225 9.56 -7.86 10.05
N VAL A 226 9.86 -6.58 9.87
CA VAL A 226 8.92 -5.55 9.40
C VAL A 226 9.36 -4.94 8.07
N ARG A 227 8.40 -4.41 7.32
CA ARG A 227 8.63 -3.68 6.06
C ARG A 227 7.95 -2.32 6.10
N PRO A 228 8.43 -1.32 5.35
CA PRO A 228 7.70 -0.06 5.18
C PRO A 228 6.29 -0.32 4.65
N GLY A 229 5.29 0.31 5.28
CA GLY A 229 3.86 0.09 5.01
C GLY A 229 3.20 -0.97 5.89
N ASP A 230 3.96 -1.81 6.62
CA ASP A 230 3.37 -2.79 7.54
C ASP A 230 2.73 -2.08 8.74
N ARG A 231 1.59 -2.60 9.17
CA ARG A 231 0.93 -2.22 10.44
C ARG A 231 1.41 -3.16 11.51
N VAL A 232 1.89 -2.59 12.59
CA VAL A 232 2.52 -3.37 13.66
C VAL A 232 2.06 -2.92 15.03
N THR A 233 2.00 -3.87 15.95
CA THR A 233 1.93 -3.62 17.38
C THR A 233 3.30 -3.94 17.96
N VAL A 234 3.94 -2.93 18.53
CA VAL A 234 5.25 -3.07 19.15
C VAL A 234 5.08 -3.09 20.66
N VAL A 235 5.53 -4.15 21.29
CA VAL A 235 5.65 -4.27 22.74
C VAL A 235 7.10 -4.00 23.10
N GLY A 236 7.35 -3.03 24.00
CA GLY A 236 8.74 -2.67 24.33
C GLY A 236 8.83 -1.62 25.42
N PHE A 237 10.04 -1.13 25.62
CA PHE A 237 10.38 -0.15 26.65
C PHE A 237 10.56 1.22 26.05
N LEU A 238 9.99 2.22 26.69
CA LEU A 238 10.29 3.60 26.33
C LEU A 238 11.62 4.02 26.96
N ARG A 239 12.57 4.38 26.09
CA ARG A 239 13.88 4.88 26.46
C ARG A 239 14.08 6.32 25.96
N VAL A 240 15.16 6.95 26.36
CA VAL A 240 15.53 8.29 25.91
C VAL A 240 16.99 8.33 25.47
N GLU A 241 17.24 9.00 24.35
CA GLU A 241 18.58 9.30 23.84
C GLU A 241 18.84 10.80 23.92
N GLU A 242 20.07 11.20 24.33
CA GLU A 242 20.45 12.60 24.42
C GLU A 242 20.59 13.22 23.02
N ASP A 243 19.96 14.37 22.80
CA ASP A 243 20.16 15.15 21.58
C ASP A 243 21.49 15.94 21.65
N LYS A 244 22.51 15.40 20.99
CA LYS A 244 23.87 15.98 20.93
C LYS A 244 23.95 17.33 20.19
N LYS A 245 22.85 17.84 19.65
CA LYS A 245 22.83 19.12 18.90
C LYS A 245 22.56 20.35 19.74
N PHE A 246 22.25 20.21 21.04
CA PHE A 246 21.95 21.34 21.86
C PHE A 246 23.23 22.14 22.26
N LEU A 247 23.09 23.47 22.24
CA LEU A 247 24.10 24.45 22.59
C LEU A 247 24.70 24.19 24.00
N LYS A 248 26.00 24.39 24.16
CA LYS A 248 26.80 24.12 25.38
C LYS A 248 26.24 24.67 26.70
N ASN A 249 25.19 25.52 26.67
CA ASN A 249 24.62 26.17 27.85
C ASN A 249 23.11 26.00 28.02
N ALA A 250 22.46 25.12 27.22
CA ALA A 250 21.05 24.80 27.38
C ALA A 250 20.87 23.49 28.17
N PRO A 251 19.77 23.32 28.95
CA PRO A 251 19.49 22.04 29.58
C PRO A 251 19.41 20.93 28.53
N PRO A 252 19.93 19.72 28.79
CA PRO A 252 19.93 18.62 27.83
C PRO A 252 18.49 18.21 27.51
N VAL A 253 18.20 18.12 26.22
CA VAL A 253 16.90 17.62 25.70
C VAL A 253 17.10 16.18 25.25
N TYR A 254 16.14 15.34 25.59
CA TYR A 254 16.14 13.92 25.25
C TYR A 254 15.01 13.58 24.29
N HIS A 255 15.30 12.73 23.30
CA HIS A 255 14.31 12.17 22.40
C HIS A 255 13.88 10.80 22.89
N PRO A 256 12.56 10.55 23.04
CA PRO A 256 12.07 9.23 23.37
C PRO A 256 12.17 8.30 22.14
N TYR A 257 12.65 7.09 22.38
CA TYR A 257 12.60 5.98 21.42
C TYR A 257 12.10 4.72 22.14
N MET A 258 11.65 3.76 21.37
CA MET A 258 11.14 2.50 21.90
C MET A 258 12.11 1.37 21.60
N GLU A 259 12.59 0.69 22.62
CA GLU A 259 13.34 -0.56 22.50
C GLU A 259 12.35 -1.72 22.46
N ALA A 260 12.22 -2.36 21.29
CA ALA A 260 11.24 -3.42 21.09
C ALA A 260 11.65 -4.72 21.81
N ASN A 261 10.71 -5.31 22.53
CA ASN A 261 10.80 -6.67 23.03
C ASN A 261 10.08 -7.65 22.10
N TYR A 262 8.93 -7.27 21.53
CA TYR A 262 8.16 -8.07 20.59
C TYR A 262 7.52 -7.18 19.53
N VAL A 263 7.48 -7.67 18.31
CA VAL A 263 6.82 -6.98 17.20
C VAL A 263 5.81 -7.93 16.59
N GLU A 264 4.55 -7.55 16.65
CA GLU A 264 3.46 -8.28 16.02
C GLU A 264 3.08 -7.55 14.72
N VAL A 265 3.33 -8.20 13.60
CA VAL A 265 2.89 -7.67 12.30
C VAL A 265 1.44 -8.08 12.12
N ALA A 266 0.53 -7.12 12.00
CA ALA A 266 -0.87 -7.39 11.71
C ALA A 266 -0.93 -8.24 10.43
N ALA A 267 -1.64 -9.37 10.49
CA ALA A 267 -1.76 -10.27 9.35
C ALA A 267 -2.22 -9.47 8.13
N LYS A 268 -1.50 -9.58 7.00
CA LYS A 268 -1.69 -8.76 5.78
C LYS A 268 -3.12 -8.77 5.23
N GLU A 269 -3.93 -9.73 5.65
CA GLU A 269 -5.34 -9.90 5.27
C GLU A 269 -6.33 -9.33 6.30
N THR A 270 -5.88 -8.94 7.49
CA THR A 270 -6.79 -8.41 8.53
C THR A 270 -6.99 -6.93 8.30
N LEU A 271 -8.18 -6.56 7.83
CA LEU A 271 -8.63 -5.18 7.86
C LEU A 271 -8.81 -4.80 9.34
N ASP A 272 -8.09 -3.77 9.80
CA ASP A 272 -8.00 -3.37 11.22
C ASP A 272 -9.29 -2.68 11.73
N VAL A 273 -10.44 -3.23 11.39
CA VAL A 273 -11.73 -2.73 11.86
C VAL A 273 -12.28 -3.74 12.85
N GLU A 274 -12.37 -3.35 14.12
CA GLU A 274 -13.00 -4.17 15.14
C GLU A 274 -14.50 -4.30 14.87
N ILE A 275 -14.93 -5.54 14.65
CA ILE A 275 -16.32 -5.89 14.41
C ILE A 275 -16.84 -6.60 15.65
N THR A 276 -17.75 -5.96 16.38
CA THR A 276 -18.39 -6.58 17.53
C THR A 276 -19.46 -7.59 17.09
N PRO A 277 -19.84 -8.57 17.94
CA PRO A 277 -20.93 -9.50 17.62
C PRO A 277 -22.28 -8.80 17.31
N GLU A 278 -22.50 -7.61 17.85
CA GLU A 278 -23.69 -6.78 17.56
C GLU A 278 -23.60 -6.17 16.16
N ASP A 279 -22.40 -5.71 15.77
CA ASP A 279 -22.17 -5.20 14.42
C ASP A 279 -22.37 -6.30 13.39
N GLU A 280 -21.86 -7.52 13.66
CA GLU A 280 -22.02 -8.67 12.77
C GLU A 280 -23.51 -9.00 12.55
N LYS A 281 -24.33 -9.00 13.59
CA LYS A 281 -25.77 -9.18 13.45
C LYS A 281 -26.41 -8.12 12.54
N LYS A 282 -26.10 -6.84 12.76
CA LYS A 282 -26.58 -5.74 11.92
C LYS A 282 -26.13 -5.87 10.47
N ILE A 283 -24.89 -6.28 10.22
CA ILE A 283 -24.34 -6.52 8.89
C ILE A 283 -25.11 -7.65 8.17
N LEU A 284 -25.39 -8.75 8.86
CA LEU A 284 -26.15 -9.87 8.32
C LEU A 284 -27.62 -9.53 8.08
N GLU A 285 -28.22 -8.69 8.93
CA GLU A 285 -29.58 -8.17 8.71
C GLU A 285 -29.65 -7.26 7.48
N LEU A 286 -28.69 -6.34 7.34
CA LEU A 286 -28.59 -5.45 6.17
C LEU A 286 -28.43 -6.23 4.87
N SER A 287 -27.61 -7.30 4.87
CA SER A 287 -27.35 -8.11 3.67
C SER A 287 -28.58 -8.82 3.11
N ARG A 288 -29.63 -9.00 3.91
CA ARG A 288 -30.90 -9.65 3.50
C ARG A 288 -31.92 -8.71 2.90
N ARG A 289 -31.66 -7.40 2.92
CA ARG A 289 -32.58 -6.41 2.36
C ARG A 289 -32.55 -6.46 0.84
N GLU A 290 -33.70 -6.34 0.21
CA GLU A 290 -33.84 -6.29 -1.26
C GLU A 290 -33.30 -4.98 -1.85
N ASP A 291 -33.42 -3.87 -1.08
CA ASP A 291 -32.98 -2.53 -1.45
C ASP A 291 -31.52 -2.23 -1.04
N LEU A 292 -30.73 -3.25 -0.67
CA LEU A 292 -29.36 -3.09 -0.17
C LEU A 292 -28.47 -2.29 -1.12
N GLU A 293 -28.52 -2.57 -2.42
CA GLU A 293 -27.70 -1.87 -3.43
C GLU A 293 -27.98 -0.37 -3.40
N GLU A 294 -29.27 0.03 -3.44
CA GLU A 294 -29.64 1.43 -3.44
C GLU A 294 -29.31 2.09 -2.11
N LEU A 295 -29.49 1.37 -1.01
CA LEU A 295 -29.13 1.85 0.33
C LEU A 295 -27.62 2.14 0.45
N ILE A 296 -26.76 1.25 -0.04
CA ILE A 296 -25.31 1.47 -0.06
C ILE A 296 -24.94 2.63 -0.98
N VAL A 297 -25.49 2.66 -2.19
CA VAL A 297 -25.22 3.72 -3.17
C VAL A 297 -25.60 5.10 -2.62
N ASN A 298 -26.77 5.21 -1.97
CA ASN A 298 -27.23 6.46 -1.36
C ASN A 298 -26.42 6.83 -0.10
N SER A 299 -25.86 5.85 0.60
CA SER A 299 -25.00 6.08 1.77
C SER A 299 -23.58 6.54 1.38
N ILE A 300 -23.19 6.42 0.08
CA ILE A 300 -21.91 6.95 -0.42
C ILE A 300 -22.07 8.42 -0.76
N ALA A 301 -21.34 9.28 -0.02
CA ALA A 301 -21.38 10.72 -0.18
C ALA A 301 -22.82 11.27 -0.31
N PRO A 302 -23.65 11.16 0.74
CA PRO A 302 -25.04 11.56 0.69
C PRO A 302 -25.22 13.06 0.42
N SER A 303 -24.23 13.89 0.71
CA SER A 303 -24.25 15.33 0.38
C SER A 303 -24.17 15.63 -1.14
N ILE A 304 -23.87 14.64 -1.97
CA ILE A 304 -23.73 14.79 -3.43
C ILE A 304 -24.97 14.19 -4.09
N TYR A 305 -25.73 15.04 -4.79
CA TYR A 305 -26.92 14.64 -5.52
C TYR A 305 -26.59 13.91 -6.82
N GLY A 306 -27.34 12.86 -7.14
CA GLY A 306 -27.22 12.14 -8.42
C GLY A 306 -26.01 11.20 -8.53
N TYR A 307 -25.49 11.02 -9.74
CA TYR A 307 -24.34 10.15 -10.07
C TYR A 307 -24.49 8.70 -9.62
N ARG A 308 -25.70 8.12 -9.74
CA ARG A 308 -25.98 6.74 -9.27
C ARG A 308 -24.97 5.71 -9.78
N GLU A 309 -24.65 5.72 -11.07
CA GLU A 309 -23.73 4.78 -11.69
C GLU A 309 -22.30 4.96 -11.18
N VAL A 310 -21.88 6.20 -10.94
CA VAL A 310 -20.55 6.50 -10.36
C VAL A 310 -20.50 6.02 -8.91
N LYS A 311 -21.52 6.28 -8.11
CA LYS A 311 -21.59 5.82 -6.73
C LYS A 311 -21.64 4.30 -6.63
N LEU A 312 -22.36 3.63 -7.55
CA LEU A 312 -22.38 2.16 -7.65
C LEU A 312 -21.00 1.63 -7.99
N ALA A 313 -20.32 2.19 -9.00
CA ALA A 313 -18.96 1.80 -9.34
C ALA A 313 -17.99 2.00 -8.17
N ILE A 314 -18.12 3.10 -7.43
CA ILE A 314 -17.34 3.36 -6.20
C ILE A 314 -17.67 2.32 -5.13
N ALA A 315 -18.94 1.92 -4.95
CA ALA A 315 -19.31 0.83 -4.06
C ALA A 315 -18.58 -0.46 -4.46
N LEU A 316 -18.60 -0.84 -5.73
CA LEU A 316 -17.90 -2.04 -6.20
C LEU A 316 -16.36 -1.94 -6.01
N LEU A 317 -15.77 -0.77 -6.19
CA LEU A 317 -14.36 -0.52 -5.88
C LEU A 317 -14.07 -0.73 -4.38
N LEU A 318 -14.96 -0.27 -3.48
CA LEU A 318 -14.81 -0.43 -2.03
C LEU A 318 -14.85 -1.91 -1.63
N PHE A 319 -15.74 -2.72 -2.22
CA PHE A 319 -15.83 -4.15 -1.95
C PHE A 319 -14.72 -4.94 -2.65
N GLY A 320 -14.36 -4.59 -3.86
CA GLY A 320 -13.32 -5.24 -4.68
C GLY A 320 -13.63 -6.67 -5.10
N GLY A 321 -13.01 -7.16 -6.15
CA GLY A 321 -13.04 -8.57 -6.58
C GLY A 321 -12.10 -9.46 -5.76
N VAL A 322 -12.02 -10.73 -6.13
CA VAL A 322 -11.21 -11.74 -5.42
C VAL A 322 -9.83 -11.85 -6.09
N PRO A 323 -8.73 -11.60 -5.36
CA PRO A 323 -7.40 -11.87 -5.90
C PRO A 323 -7.20 -13.38 -6.07
N LYS A 324 -6.63 -13.79 -7.19
CA LYS A 324 -6.40 -15.21 -7.53
C LYS A 324 -4.90 -15.46 -7.70
N VAL A 325 -4.44 -16.59 -7.20
CA VAL A 325 -3.07 -17.07 -7.41
C VAL A 325 -3.19 -18.40 -8.16
N TYR A 326 -2.61 -18.46 -9.34
CA TYR A 326 -2.60 -19.68 -10.14
C TYR A 326 -1.46 -20.63 -9.70
N PRO A 327 -1.55 -21.93 -10.06
CA PRO A 327 -0.53 -22.92 -9.71
C PRO A 327 0.87 -22.62 -10.27
N ASP A 328 0.95 -21.84 -11.35
CA ASP A 328 2.18 -21.34 -11.98
C ASP A 328 2.82 -20.15 -11.24
N GLY A 329 2.18 -19.69 -10.13
CA GLY A 329 2.63 -18.55 -9.34
C GLY A 329 2.15 -17.20 -9.88
N ILE A 330 1.45 -17.15 -11.01
CA ILE A 330 0.90 -15.91 -11.55
C ILE A 330 -0.24 -15.43 -10.64
N ARG A 331 -0.17 -14.14 -10.28
CA ARG A 331 -1.18 -13.49 -9.46
C ARG A 331 -2.06 -12.57 -10.31
N VAL A 332 -3.36 -12.78 -10.26
CA VAL A 332 -4.36 -11.88 -10.86
C VAL A 332 -4.97 -11.02 -9.78
N ARG A 333 -4.96 -9.71 -10.01
CA ARG A 333 -5.50 -8.72 -9.07
C ARG A 333 -7.02 -8.82 -8.94
N GLY A 334 -7.52 -8.58 -7.73
CA GLY A 334 -8.94 -8.34 -7.45
C GLY A 334 -9.29 -6.85 -7.35
N ASP A 335 -8.30 -5.98 -7.29
CA ASP A 335 -8.49 -4.53 -7.12
C ASP A 335 -9.06 -3.88 -8.37
N ILE A 336 -10.03 -2.97 -8.16
CA ILE A 336 -10.73 -2.23 -9.21
C ILE A 336 -10.17 -0.81 -9.26
N HIS A 337 -9.89 -0.29 -10.45
CA HIS A 337 -9.37 1.06 -10.65
C HIS A 337 -10.40 1.90 -11.40
N ILE A 338 -10.72 3.08 -10.86
CA ILE A 338 -11.71 3.99 -11.44
C ILE A 338 -11.09 5.38 -11.63
N LEU A 339 -11.35 5.98 -12.79
CA LEU A 339 -10.95 7.34 -13.11
C LEU A 339 -12.19 8.23 -13.30
N LEU A 340 -12.26 9.32 -12.54
CA LEU A 340 -13.30 10.34 -12.68
C LEU A 340 -12.72 11.54 -13.43
N ILE A 341 -13.22 11.80 -14.62
CA ILE A 341 -12.84 12.94 -15.43
C ILE A 341 -13.99 13.91 -15.42
N GLY A 342 -13.76 15.21 -15.21
CA GLY A 342 -14.88 16.11 -15.32
C GLY A 342 -14.56 17.56 -15.08
N ASP A 343 -15.54 18.40 -15.38
CA ASP A 343 -15.45 19.83 -15.25
C ASP A 343 -15.19 20.27 -13.80
N PRO A 344 -14.54 21.40 -13.54
CA PRO A 344 -14.43 21.96 -12.20
C PRO A 344 -15.80 22.15 -11.57
N GLY A 345 -15.94 21.84 -10.27
CA GLY A 345 -17.22 21.97 -9.54
C GLY A 345 -18.12 20.74 -9.55
N THR A 346 -17.78 19.65 -10.27
CA THR A 346 -18.58 18.42 -10.33
C THR A 346 -18.38 17.47 -9.11
N ALA A 347 -17.95 17.98 -7.98
CA ALA A 347 -17.79 17.31 -6.68
C ALA A 347 -16.82 16.10 -6.64
N LYS A 348 -15.93 15.93 -7.64
CA LYS A 348 -14.94 14.84 -7.71
C LYS A 348 -14.10 14.71 -6.44
N SER A 349 -13.47 15.79 -6.01
CA SER A 349 -12.61 15.81 -4.82
C SER A 349 -13.36 15.47 -3.54
N GLN A 350 -14.66 15.85 -3.45
CA GLN A 350 -15.51 15.51 -2.31
C GLN A 350 -15.83 14.01 -2.28
N LEU A 351 -16.11 13.41 -3.46
CA LEU A 351 -16.27 11.95 -3.60
C LEU A 351 -15.01 11.21 -3.13
N LEU A 352 -13.83 11.62 -3.59
CA LEU A 352 -12.57 10.98 -3.21
C LEU A 352 -12.31 11.07 -1.70
N ARG A 353 -12.53 12.24 -1.11
CA ARG A 353 -12.37 12.44 0.35
C ARG A 353 -13.33 11.56 1.15
N TYR A 354 -14.60 11.49 0.74
CA TYR A 354 -15.57 10.64 1.41
C TYR A 354 -15.18 9.15 1.31
N VAL A 355 -14.75 8.70 0.11
CA VAL A 355 -14.29 7.31 -0.09
C VAL A 355 -13.08 6.99 0.78
N SER A 356 -12.10 7.90 0.87
CA SER A 356 -10.94 7.68 1.74
C SER A 356 -11.32 7.57 3.21
N PHE A 357 -12.40 8.25 3.64
CA PHE A 357 -12.89 8.21 5.02
C PHE A 357 -13.63 6.90 5.34
N ILE A 358 -14.48 6.39 4.43
CA ILE A 358 -15.24 5.15 4.65
C ILE A 358 -14.44 3.88 4.32
N ALA A 359 -13.38 3.98 3.53
CA ALA A 359 -12.54 2.83 3.22
C ALA A 359 -11.84 2.30 4.48
N PRO A 360 -11.77 0.97 4.68
CA PRO A 360 -11.04 0.38 5.82
C PRO A 360 -9.58 0.82 5.89
N ARG A 361 -8.92 0.96 4.73
CA ARG A 361 -7.55 1.51 4.56
C ARG A 361 -7.58 2.52 3.43
N GLY A 362 -8.11 3.71 3.70
CA GLY A 362 -8.23 4.79 2.71
C GLY A 362 -7.10 5.80 2.85
N ILE A 363 -6.35 6.05 1.79
CA ILE A 363 -5.34 7.10 1.71
C ILE A 363 -5.76 8.13 0.66
N TYR A 364 -5.81 9.41 1.05
CA TYR A 364 -6.07 10.52 0.14
C TYR A 364 -4.78 11.28 -0.15
N THR A 365 -4.50 11.51 -1.41
CA THR A 365 -3.33 12.29 -1.86
C THR A 365 -3.68 13.14 -3.08
N SER A 366 -2.90 14.21 -3.34
CA SER A 366 -3.03 15.03 -4.53
C SER A 366 -1.85 14.80 -5.47
N GLY A 367 -2.13 14.64 -6.76
CA GLY A 367 -1.11 14.48 -7.80
C GLY A 367 -0.18 15.68 -7.93
N LYS A 368 -0.67 16.91 -7.66
CA LYS A 368 0.13 18.13 -7.77
C LYS A 368 1.19 18.30 -6.69
N GLY A 369 0.98 17.76 -5.50
CA GLY A 369 1.89 17.94 -4.36
C GLY A 369 2.70 16.70 -4.03
N ALA A 370 2.37 15.57 -4.64
CA ALA A 370 3.03 14.31 -4.39
C ALA A 370 4.18 14.13 -5.40
N THR A 371 5.39 14.04 -4.90
CA THR A 371 6.53 13.58 -5.71
C THR A 371 6.45 12.06 -5.91
N ALA A 372 7.17 11.48 -6.89
CA ALA A 372 7.31 10.02 -7.05
C ALA A 372 7.58 9.35 -5.70
N ALA A 373 8.44 9.99 -4.91
CA ALA A 373 8.79 9.59 -3.57
C ALA A 373 7.61 9.54 -2.60
N GLY A 374 6.72 10.53 -2.66
CA GLY A 374 5.53 10.60 -1.80
C GLY A 374 4.40 9.68 -2.23
N LEU A 375 4.34 9.30 -3.51
CA LEU A 375 3.32 8.38 -4.02
C LEU A 375 3.74 6.91 -3.91
N THR A 376 4.98 6.59 -4.21
CA THR A 376 5.44 5.21 -4.26
C THR A 376 6.32 4.86 -3.07
N ALA A 377 7.61 5.16 -3.15
CA ALA A 377 8.53 5.09 -2.02
C ALA A 377 9.84 5.84 -2.35
N ALA A 378 10.56 6.25 -1.34
CA ALA A 378 11.79 7.01 -1.47
C ALA A 378 12.93 6.43 -0.65
N VAL A 379 14.15 6.62 -1.14
CA VAL A 379 15.35 6.51 -0.32
C VAL A 379 15.75 7.93 0.10
N VAL A 380 15.62 8.20 1.39
CA VAL A 380 15.88 9.51 2.01
C VAL A 380 17.14 9.43 2.85
N LYS A 381 18.04 10.40 2.68
CA LYS A 381 19.23 10.51 3.53
C LYS A 381 18.91 11.34 4.76
N GLU A 382 19.06 10.77 5.93
CA GLU A 382 18.88 11.49 7.18
C GLU A 382 20.05 12.44 7.43
N LYS A 383 19.72 13.69 7.73
CA LYS A 383 20.74 14.74 7.95
C LYS A 383 21.53 14.56 9.24
N SER A 384 20.97 13.87 10.23
CA SER A 384 21.57 13.66 11.54
C SER A 384 22.60 12.55 11.57
N SER A 385 22.24 11.39 11.01
CA SER A 385 23.07 10.20 10.97
C SER A 385 23.86 10.05 9.65
N GLY A 386 23.42 10.74 8.59
CA GLY A 386 23.95 10.57 7.23
C GLY A 386 23.50 9.27 6.55
N GLU A 387 22.60 8.54 7.18
CA GLU A 387 22.13 7.23 6.75
C GLU A 387 20.99 7.32 5.73
N PHE A 388 20.87 6.28 4.93
CA PHE A 388 19.77 6.16 3.98
C PHE A 388 18.66 5.30 4.58
N TYR A 389 17.43 5.83 4.53
CA TYR A 389 16.20 5.16 4.97
C TYR A 389 15.28 4.96 3.78
N LEU A 390 14.60 3.82 3.78
CA LEU A 390 13.50 3.57 2.85
C LEU A 390 12.19 4.12 3.47
N GLU A 391 11.57 5.09 2.79
CA GLU A 391 10.32 5.73 3.20
C GLU A 391 9.17 5.27 2.29
N ALA A 392 8.08 4.78 2.90
CA ALA A 392 6.89 4.34 2.18
C ALA A 392 6.06 5.54 1.71
N GLY A 393 5.62 5.52 0.45
CA GLY A 393 4.68 6.49 -0.10
C GLY A 393 3.22 6.05 0.01
N ALA A 394 2.31 6.88 -0.50
CA ALA A 394 0.86 6.71 -0.35
C ALA A 394 0.34 5.36 -0.88
N LEU A 395 0.85 4.86 -2.00
CA LEU A 395 0.42 3.57 -2.57
C LEU A 395 0.86 2.37 -1.71
N VAL A 396 2.06 2.43 -1.13
CA VAL A 396 2.57 1.39 -0.22
C VAL A 396 1.80 1.42 1.10
N LEU A 397 1.51 2.62 1.63
CA LEU A 397 0.70 2.79 2.85
C LEU A 397 -0.75 2.34 2.65
N ALA A 398 -1.28 2.41 1.42
CA ALA A 398 -2.60 1.94 1.04
C ALA A 398 -2.65 0.43 0.72
N ASP A 399 -1.58 -0.34 0.97
CA ASP A 399 -1.55 -1.78 0.63
C ASP A 399 -2.73 -2.54 1.27
N GLY A 400 -3.47 -3.27 0.44
CA GLY A 400 -4.72 -3.94 0.81
C GLY A 400 -5.94 -3.03 0.97
N GLY A 401 -5.82 -1.73 0.65
CA GLY A 401 -6.85 -0.70 0.80
C GLY A 401 -7.18 0.05 -0.48
N ILE A 402 -7.40 1.37 -0.35
CA ILE A 402 -7.80 2.26 -1.45
C ILE A 402 -6.95 3.52 -1.45
N ALA A 403 -6.34 3.81 -2.59
CA ALA A 403 -5.63 5.06 -2.84
C ALA A 403 -6.54 6.02 -3.64
N CYS A 404 -6.92 7.13 -3.02
CA CYS A 404 -7.68 8.21 -3.64
C CYS A 404 -6.70 9.29 -4.09
N ILE A 405 -6.55 9.48 -5.41
CA ILE A 405 -5.59 10.41 -6.00
C ILE A 405 -6.36 11.54 -6.70
N ASP A 406 -6.33 12.72 -6.12
CA ASP A 406 -6.93 13.90 -6.73
C ASP A 406 -5.93 14.62 -7.65
N GLU A 407 -6.41 15.43 -8.60
CA GLU A 407 -5.57 16.14 -9.58
C GLU A 407 -4.57 15.22 -10.30
N PHE A 408 -5.02 14.05 -10.72
CA PHE A 408 -4.19 13.02 -11.37
C PHE A 408 -3.53 13.52 -12.67
N ASP A 409 -4.17 14.47 -13.35
CA ASP A 409 -3.68 15.17 -14.55
C ASP A 409 -2.43 16.02 -14.27
N LYS A 410 -2.23 16.50 -13.03
CA LYS A 410 -1.11 17.38 -12.63
C LYS A 410 0.16 16.65 -12.23
N MET A 411 0.17 15.32 -12.30
CA MET A 411 1.34 14.52 -11.96
C MET A 411 2.46 14.66 -13.00
N GLU A 412 3.70 14.66 -12.52
CA GLU A 412 4.87 14.61 -13.39
C GLU A 412 4.98 13.28 -14.15
N ALA A 413 5.59 13.31 -15.34
CA ALA A 413 5.74 12.12 -16.18
C ALA A 413 6.51 10.98 -15.48
N ARG A 414 7.47 11.31 -14.60
CA ARG A 414 8.23 10.31 -13.83
C ARG A 414 7.38 9.59 -12.79
N ASP A 415 6.45 10.31 -12.17
CA ASP A 415 5.56 9.79 -11.13
C ASP A 415 4.51 8.87 -11.75
N ARG A 416 4.05 9.20 -12.95
CA ARG A 416 3.11 8.37 -13.73
C ARG A 416 3.68 6.97 -14.03
N VAL A 417 4.98 6.86 -14.34
CA VAL A 417 5.62 5.55 -14.61
C VAL A 417 5.56 4.62 -13.39
N SER A 418 5.79 5.15 -12.19
CA SER A 418 5.76 4.36 -10.96
C SER A 418 4.34 3.85 -10.63
N ILE A 419 3.31 4.63 -10.97
CA ILE A 419 1.91 4.19 -10.82
C ILE A 419 1.58 3.06 -11.81
N HIS A 420 2.17 3.05 -13.00
CA HIS A 420 1.97 1.95 -13.96
C HIS A 420 2.35 0.59 -13.37
N GLU A 421 3.49 0.51 -12.67
CA GLU A 421 3.95 -0.70 -12.00
C GLU A 421 2.97 -1.11 -10.89
N ALA A 422 2.59 -0.15 -10.03
CA ALA A 422 1.66 -0.40 -8.93
C ALA A 422 0.29 -0.90 -9.42
N MET A 423 -0.27 -0.33 -10.51
CA MET A 423 -1.57 -0.74 -11.07
C MET A 423 -1.54 -2.13 -11.69
N GLU A 424 -0.44 -2.54 -12.29
CA GLU A 424 -0.34 -3.80 -13.04
C GLU A 424 0.24 -4.93 -12.21
N GLN A 425 1.40 -4.69 -11.58
CA GLN A 425 2.13 -5.70 -10.82
C GLN A 425 1.81 -5.69 -9.33
N GLN A 426 1.10 -4.66 -8.84
CA GLN A 426 0.77 -4.47 -7.42
C GLN A 426 2.03 -4.36 -6.54
N THR A 427 3.13 -3.91 -7.12
CA THR A 427 4.43 -3.70 -6.47
C THR A 427 5.02 -2.35 -6.85
N VAL A 428 5.94 -1.88 -6.04
CA VAL A 428 6.77 -0.71 -6.30
C VAL A 428 8.23 -1.12 -6.12
N SER A 429 9.00 -1.03 -7.20
CA SER A 429 10.43 -1.39 -7.20
C SER A 429 11.29 -0.14 -7.07
N ILE A 430 12.26 -0.18 -6.17
CA ILE A 430 13.22 0.89 -5.93
C ILE A 430 14.63 0.34 -6.06
N ALA A 431 15.47 1.02 -6.86
CA ALA A 431 16.90 0.78 -6.95
C ALA A 431 17.62 2.13 -6.86
N LYS A 432 17.96 2.58 -5.66
CA LYS A 432 18.58 3.90 -5.43
C LYS A 432 19.52 3.87 -4.24
N ALA A 433 20.65 4.55 -4.34
CA ALA A 433 21.66 4.69 -3.28
C ALA A 433 22.15 3.35 -2.67
N GLY A 434 22.25 2.30 -3.51
CA GLY A 434 22.67 0.96 -3.08
C GLY A 434 21.56 0.13 -2.41
N ILE A 435 20.36 0.67 -2.25
CA ILE A 435 19.19 -0.05 -1.72
C ILE A 435 18.35 -0.53 -2.93
N VAL A 436 18.14 -1.84 -3.01
CA VAL A 436 17.21 -2.47 -3.97
C VAL A 436 16.11 -3.13 -3.16
N ALA A 437 14.87 -2.67 -3.34
CA ALA A 437 13.72 -3.20 -2.61
C ALA A 437 12.48 -3.22 -3.49
N THR A 438 11.65 -4.25 -3.32
CA THR A 438 10.32 -4.35 -3.91
C THR A 438 9.29 -4.34 -2.80
N LEU A 439 8.42 -3.32 -2.80
CA LEU A 439 7.36 -3.12 -1.82
C LEU A 439 6.01 -3.50 -2.41
N ASN A 440 5.11 -4.02 -1.57
CA ASN A 440 3.74 -4.29 -1.99
C ASN A 440 2.94 -2.97 -2.09
N ALA A 441 2.13 -2.84 -3.16
CA ALA A 441 1.22 -1.72 -3.39
C ALA A 441 -0.10 -2.24 -3.98
N ARG A 442 -0.72 -3.22 -3.30
CA ARG A 442 -1.99 -3.86 -3.68
C ARG A 442 -3.13 -2.97 -3.24
N ALA A 443 -3.40 -1.92 -3.99
CA ALA A 443 -4.45 -0.97 -3.67
C ALA A 443 -5.39 -0.75 -4.86
N SER A 444 -6.70 -0.61 -4.58
CA SER A 444 -7.63 -0.06 -5.55
C SER A 444 -7.35 1.44 -5.71
N ILE A 445 -7.34 1.92 -6.95
CA ILE A 445 -7.07 3.34 -7.24
C ILE A 445 -8.36 4.02 -7.67
N LEU A 446 -8.77 5.06 -6.94
CA LEU A 446 -9.79 6.01 -7.33
C LEU A 446 -9.12 7.35 -7.66
N ALA A 447 -9.04 7.68 -8.94
CA ALA A 447 -8.38 8.90 -9.40
C ALA A 447 -9.39 9.93 -9.91
N ALA A 448 -9.08 11.22 -9.71
CA ALA A 448 -9.82 12.33 -10.30
C ALA A 448 -8.89 13.20 -11.15
N ALA A 449 -9.35 13.55 -12.35
CA ALA A 449 -8.65 14.40 -13.30
C ALA A 449 -9.53 15.52 -13.81
N ASN A 450 -8.93 16.67 -14.11
CA ASN A 450 -9.60 17.77 -14.78
C ASN A 450 -9.24 17.76 -16.27
N PRO A 451 -10.16 18.23 -17.14
CA PRO A 451 -9.88 18.37 -18.56
C PRO A 451 -8.78 19.40 -18.81
N ALA A 452 -7.89 19.13 -19.77
CA ALA A 452 -6.76 20.00 -20.15
C ALA A 452 -7.21 21.41 -20.59
N PHE A 453 -8.42 21.52 -21.17
CA PHE A 453 -8.97 22.79 -21.66
C PHE A 453 -9.89 23.49 -20.65
N GLY A 454 -9.89 23.09 -19.37
CA GLY A 454 -10.76 23.61 -18.34
C GLY A 454 -12.22 23.14 -18.41
N ARG A 455 -12.67 22.58 -19.55
CA ARG A 455 -13.95 21.91 -19.76
C ARG A 455 -13.76 20.73 -20.69
N TYR A 456 -14.59 19.70 -20.50
CA TYR A 456 -14.62 18.54 -21.38
C TYR A 456 -15.24 18.88 -22.73
N LEU A 457 -14.50 18.70 -23.82
CA LEU A 457 -14.93 18.99 -25.18
C LEU A 457 -15.42 17.70 -25.86
N PRO A 458 -16.74 17.56 -26.12
CA PRO A 458 -17.30 16.33 -26.73
C PRO A 458 -16.75 16.01 -28.12
N ASN A 459 -16.24 17.02 -28.83
CA ASN A 459 -15.70 16.87 -30.18
C ASN A 459 -14.25 16.40 -30.23
N ARG A 460 -13.65 16.14 -29.06
CA ARG A 460 -12.27 15.66 -28.92
C ARG A 460 -12.23 14.34 -28.17
N ASN A 461 -11.22 13.56 -28.46
CA ASN A 461 -11.01 12.29 -27.78
C ASN A 461 -10.66 12.47 -26.30
N ILE A 462 -10.82 11.41 -25.49
CA ILE A 462 -10.45 11.44 -24.08
C ILE A 462 -8.97 11.77 -23.89
N ALA A 463 -8.08 11.16 -24.68
CA ALA A 463 -6.65 11.42 -24.61
C ALA A 463 -6.29 12.88 -24.91
N GLU A 464 -7.02 13.56 -25.81
CA GLU A 464 -6.88 14.98 -26.10
C GLU A 464 -7.52 15.87 -25.02
N ASN A 465 -8.60 15.41 -24.40
CA ASN A 465 -9.26 16.13 -23.31
C ASN A 465 -8.50 16.08 -22.00
N ILE A 466 -7.61 15.08 -21.83
CA ILE A 466 -6.84 14.89 -20.61
C ILE A 466 -5.38 14.69 -21.01
N ASP A 467 -4.49 15.41 -20.38
CA ASP A 467 -3.04 15.23 -20.57
C ASP A 467 -2.54 13.96 -19.86
N LEU A 468 -3.07 12.79 -20.28
CA LEU A 468 -2.68 11.50 -19.74
C LEU A 468 -2.31 10.51 -20.87
N PRO A 469 -1.21 9.75 -20.69
CA PRO A 469 -0.83 8.71 -21.65
C PRO A 469 -1.90 7.61 -21.75
N VAL A 470 -2.13 7.13 -22.96
CA VAL A 470 -3.05 6.05 -23.26
C VAL A 470 -2.75 4.78 -22.44
N THR A 471 -1.46 4.53 -22.19
CA THR A 471 -1.00 3.40 -21.37
C THR A 471 -1.50 3.43 -19.94
N ILE A 472 -1.78 4.59 -19.36
CA ILE A 472 -2.41 4.74 -18.03
C ILE A 472 -3.92 4.55 -18.16
N LEU A 473 -4.56 5.21 -19.12
CA LEU A 473 -6.00 5.13 -19.32
C LEU A 473 -6.48 3.68 -19.49
N SER A 474 -5.73 2.86 -20.25
CA SER A 474 -6.04 1.45 -20.47
C SER A 474 -5.95 0.54 -19.23
N ARG A 475 -5.40 1.05 -18.11
CA ARG A 475 -5.29 0.31 -16.84
C ARG A 475 -6.46 0.55 -15.90
N PHE A 476 -7.26 1.58 -16.14
CA PHE A 476 -8.50 1.79 -15.42
C PHE A 476 -9.57 0.82 -15.90
N ASP A 477 -10.29 0.23 -14.96
CA ASP A 477 -11.40 -0.70 -15.26
C ASP A 477 -12.64 0.07 -15.72
N LEU A 478 -12.87 1.26 -15.12
CA LEU A 478 -13.95 2.16 -15.50
C LEU A 478 -13.45 3.61 -15.53
N ILE A 479 -13.94 4.38 -16.53
CA ILE A 479 -13.68 5.81 -16.64
C ILE A 479 -15.03 6.51 -16.75
N PHE A 480 -15.30 7.47 -15.86
CA PHE A 480 -16.52 8.26 -15.88
C PHE A 480 -16.24 9.71 -16.25
N ILE A 481 -17.07 10.25 -17.14
CA ILE A 481 -17.00 11.63 -17.58
C ILE A 481 -18.14 12.41 -16.92
N LEU A 482 -17.78 13.31 -16.01
CA LEU A 482 -18.71 14.15 -15.25
C LEU A 482 -18.79 15.54 -15.93
N ARG A 483 -19.83 15.75 -16.75
CA ARG A 483 -20.04 16.99 -17.47
C ARG A 483 -21.02 17.88 -16.71
N ASP A 484 -20.71 19.15 -16.66
CA ASP A 484 -21.65 20.19 -16.20
C ASP A 484 -22.44 20.70 -17.42
N THR A 485 -23.56 20.01 -17.70
CA THR A 485 -24.47 20.40 -18.79
C THR A 485 -25.71 21.03 -18.20
N PRO A 486 -25.99 22.35 -18.50
CA PRO A 486 -27.17 23.03 -17.98
C PRO A 486 -28.47 22.31 -18.39
N ASN A 487 -29.26 21.89 -17.41
CA ASN A 487 -30.58 21.28 -17.59
C ASN A 487 -31.53 21.80 -16.51
N ARG A 488 -32.55 22.54 -16.95
CA ARG A 488 -33.45 23.27 -16.06
C ARG A 488 -34.14 22.40 -15.00
N GLU A 489 -34.47 21.16 -15.33
CA GLU A 489 -35.14 20.24 -14.40
C GLU A 489 -34.14 19.69 -13.38
N LYS A 490 -33.02 19.14 -13.86
CA LYS A 490 -31.93 18.61 -13.01
C LYS A 490 -31.31 19.68 -12.13
N ASP A 491 -31.12 20.90 -12.67
CA ASP A 491 -30.56 22.02 -11.92
C ASP A 491 -31.50 22.47 -10.80
N ARG A 492 -32.82 22.39 -11.04
CA ARG A 492 -33.81 22.69 -9.99
C ARG A 492 -33.78 21.64 -8.88
N GLU A 493 -33.74 20.35 -9.23
CA GLU A 493 -33.67 19.26 -8.26
C GLU A 493 -32.35 19.34 -7.47
N LEU A 494 -31.25 19.57 -8.12
CA LEU A 494 -29.94 19.78 -7.48
C LEU A 494 -29.98 20.97 -6.51
N ALA A 495 -30.54 22.10 -6.95
CA ALA A 495 -30.63 23.30 -6.11
C ALA A 495 -31.51 23.08 -4.88
N GLN A 496 -32.66 22.42 -5.04
CA GLN A 496 -33.52 22.06 -3.94
C GLN A 496 -32.81 21.16 -2.94
N TYR A 497 -32.17 20.08 -3.41
CA TYR A 497 -31.41 19.14 -2.58
C TYR A 497 -30.31 19.83 -1.76
N VAL A 498 -29.53 20.70 -2.40
CA VAL A 498 -28.45 21.45 -1.75
C VAL A 498 -29.01 22.41 -0.70
N ILE A 499 -30.12 23.12 -1.00
CA ILE A 499 -30.77 24.05 -0.06
C ILE A 499 -31.35 23.30 1.14
N ASP A 500 -32.03 22.18 0.92
CA ASP A 500 -32.62 21.36 1.98
C ASP A 500 -31.50 20.79 2.88
N PHE A 501 -30.39 20.36 2.31
CA PHE A 501 -29.23 19.90 3.07
C PHE A 501 -28.57 21.00 3.92
N HIS A 502 -28.63 22.27 3.46
CA HIS A 502 -28.15 23.43 4.23
C HIS A 502 -29.16 23.93 5.28
N ARG A 503 -30.45 23.75 5.00
CA ARG A 503 -31.52 24.20 5.90
C ARG A 503 -31.68 23.29 7.12
N GLU A 504 -31.61 21.97 6.89
CA GLU A 504 -31.68 20.96 7.92
C GLU A 504 -30.31 20.33 8.08
N ALA A 505 -29.62 20.58 9.19
CA ALA A 505 -28.32 20.00 9.47
C ALA A 505 -28.29 18.46 9.32
N TYR A 506 -29.49 17.84 9.32
CA TYR A 506 -29.71 16.41 9.12
C TYR A 506 -31.09 16.19 8.46
N PRO A 507 -31.18 16.15 7.13
CA PRO A 507 -32.43 15.84 6.43
C PRO A 507 -33.00 14.48 6.87
N GLN A 508 -34.31 14.37 7.03
CA GLN A 508 -34.96 13.11 7.43
C GLN A 508 -34.67 11.94 6.49
N GLU A 509 -34.34 12.22 5.24
CA GLU A 509 -33.91 11.24 4.26
C GLU A 509 -32.60 10.52 4.65
N LEU A 510 -31.73 11.14 5.46
CA LEU A 510 -30.49 10.56 5.96
C LEU A 510 -30.70 9.59 7.14
N GLU A 511 -31.83 9.63 7.84
CA GLU A 511 -32.13 8.72 8.96
C GLU A 511 -32.20 7.25 8.49
N ASN A 512 -32.53 7.01 7.23
CA ASN A 512 -32.66 5.68 6.65
C ASN A 512 -31.31 5.17 6.02
N LEU A 513 -30.25 5.98 6.01
CA LEU A 513 -28.96 5.59 5.42
C LEU A 513 -28.10 4.80 6.42
N ILE A 514 -27.16 4.03 5.87
CA ILE A 514 -26.19 3.30 6.68
C ILE A 514 -25.18 4.29 7.28
N PRO A 515 -25.03 4.35 8.62
CA PRO A 515 -24.00 5.19 9.23
C PRO A 515 -22.60 4.88 8.68
N PRO A 516 -21.75 5.88 8.43
CA PRO A 516 -20.42 5.68 7.83
C PRO A 516 -19.56 4.66 8.57
N GLN A 517 -19.63 4.63 9.90
CA GLN A 517 -18.90 3.66 10.73
C GLN A 517 -19.38 2.21 10.49
N LEU A 518 -20.69 2.01 10.37
CA LEU A 518 -21.27 0.71 10.10
C LEU A 518 -20.96 0.27 8.65
N LEU A 519 -21.01 1.20 7.69
CA LEU A 519 -20.65 0.94 6.30
C LEU A 519 -19.17 0.51 6.20
N LYS A 520 -18.26 1.18 6.91
CA LYS A 520 -16.85 0.80 7.00
C LYS A 520 -16.69 -0.63 7.55
N LYS A 521 -17.42 -0.98 8.62
CA LYS A 521 -17.42 -2.33 9.21
C LYS A 521 -18.00 -3.37 8.24
N TYR A 522 -19.07 -3.01 7.53
CA TYR A 522 -19.69 -3.86 6.52
C TYR A 522 -18.70 -4.20 5.38
N ILE A 523 -18.02 -3.21 4.83
CA ILE A 523 -17.01 -3.39 3.78
C ILE A 523 -15.86 -4.27 4.28
N ALA A 524 -15.36 -4.02 5.51
CA ALA A 524 -14.30 -4.81 6.10
C ALA A 524 -14.73 -6.28 6.31
N TYR A 525 -15.94 -6.51 6.80
CA TYR A 525 -16.52 -7.86 6.98
C TYR A 525 -16.63 -8.60 5.64
N ALA A 526 -17.21 -7.95 4.62
CA ALA A 526 -17.38 -8.53 3.30
C ALA A 526 -16.03 -8.90 2.66
N ARG A 527 -15.03 -8.02 2.73
CA ARG A 527 -13.68 -8.28 2.18
C ARG A 527 -12.96 -9.42 2.89
N LYS A 528 -13.18 -9.60 4.18
CA LYS A 528 -12.54 -10.62 5.01
C LYS A 528 -13.18 -12.00 4.83
N HIS A 529 -14.51 -12.07 4.83
CA HIS A 529 -15.24 -13.34 4.95
C HIS A 529 -15.81 -13.87 3.63
N VAL A 530 -15.99 -13.01 2.60
CA VAL A 530 -16.70 -13.39 1.38
C VAL A 530 -15.72 -13.47 0.19
N ARG A 531 -15.60 -14.66 -0.39
CA ARG A 531 -14.79 -14.93 -1.60
C ARG A 531 -15.69 -15.57 -2.68
N PRO A 532 -16.42 -14.77 -3.47
CA PRO A 532 -17.37 -15.29 -4.46
C PRO A 532 -16.66 -16.09 -5.56
N ARG A 533 -17.39 -17.10 -6.09
CA ARG A 533 -16.98 -17.87 -7.26
C ARG A 533 -18.01 -17.69 -8.37
N LEU A 534 -17.57 -17.60 -9.62
CA LEU A 534 -18.45 -17.47 -10.77
C LEU A 534 -19.34 -18.73 -10.91
N SER A 535 -20.66 -18.52 -11.11
CA SER A 535 -21.58 -19.57 -11.56
C SER A 535 -21.42 -19.81 -13.07
N GLU A 536 -21.92 -20.94 -13.59
CA GLU A 536 -21.87 -21.21 -15.02
C GLU A 536 -22.79 -20.25 -15.81
N GLU A 537 -23.91 -19.81 -15.20
CA GLU A 537 -24.82 -18.81 -15.81
C GLU A 537 -24.15 -17.46 -15.94
N ALA A 538 -23.52 -16.97 -14.89
CA ALA A 538 -22.78 -15.70 -14.91
C ALA A 538 -21.62 -15.75 -15.90
N LYS A 539 -20.91 -16.87 -15.96
CA LYS A 539 -19.81 -17.10 -16.91
C LYS A 539 -20.32 -17.04 -18.36
N ALA A 540 -21.41 -17.76 -18.67
CA ALA A 540 -21.99 -17.74 -20.01
C ALA A 540 -22.36 -16.31 -20.43
N LYS A 541 -23.02 -15.55 -19.55
CA LYS A 541 -23.45 -14.18 -19.84
C LYS A 541 -22.29 -13.22 -20.09
N ILE A 542 -21.20 -13.32 -19.29
CA ILE A 542 -19.99 -12.52 -19.49
C ILE A 542 -19.31 -12.88 -20.82
N VAL A 543 -19.24 -14.18 -21.15
CA VAL A 543 -18.63 -14.65 -22.40
C VAL A 543 -19.46 -14.17 -23.59
N ASP A 544 -20.79 -14.32 -23.57
CA ASP A 544 -21.68 -13.88 -24.63
C ASP A 544 -21.57 -12.36 -24.87
N PHE A 545 -21.55 -11.58 -23.80
CA PHE A 545 -21.34 -10.14 -23.92
C PHE A 545 -19.97 -9.82 -24.54
N TYR A 546 -18.89 -10.44 -24.05
CA TYR A 546 -17.54 -10.22 -24.56
C TYR A 546 -17.41 -10.59 -26.02
N VAL A 547 -17.95 -11.76 -26.42
CA VAL A 547 -17.95 -12.23 -27.82
C VAL A 547 -18.79 -11.33 -28.70
N SER A 548 -20.01 -10.94 -28.25
CA SER A 548 -20.90 -10.05 -29.00
C SER A 548 -20.27 -8.68 -29.27
N MET A 549 -19.56 -8.14 -28.26
CA MET A 549 -18.86 -6.87 -28.40
C MET A 549 -17.63 -7.00 -29.31
N ARG A 550 -16.95 -8.13 -29.28
CA ARG A 550 -15.79 -8.38 -30.11
C ARG A 550 -16.15 -8.70 -31.56
N ALA A 551 -17.28 -9.40 -31.80
CA ALA A 551 -17.82 -9.65 -33.14
C ALA A 551 -18.21 -8.34 -33.84
N ARG A 552 -18.70 -7.35 -33.12
CA ARG A 552 -18.94 -5.99 -33.65
C ARG A 552 -17.68 -5.30 -34.13
N SER A 553 -16.50 -5.72 -33.67
CA SER A 553 -15.19 -5.19 -34.09
C SER A 553 -14.63 -5.91 -35.33
N GLU A 554 -15.23 -6.98 -35.81
CA GLU A 554 -14.84 -7.68 -37.05
C GLU A 554 -15.45 -7.05 -38.31
N GLU A 555 -16.47 -6.18 -38.17
CA GLU A 555 -17.01 -5.43 -39.29
C GLU A 555 -16.01 -4.38 -39.76
N PRO A 556 -15.74 -4.24 -41.07
CA PRO A 556 -14.67 -3.35 -41.61
C PRO A 556 -14.83 -1.87 -41.25
N GLU A 557 -15.99 -1.47 -40.76
CA GLU A 557 -16.31 -0.07 -40.38
C GLU A 557 -16.50 0.09 -38.88
N SER A 558 -16.29 -0.94 -38.07
CA SER A 558 -16.54 -0.89 -36.62
C SER A 558 -15.24 -0.99 -35.82
N PRO A 559 -14.85 0.08 -35.15
CA PRO A 559 -13.59 0.14 -34.43
C PRO A 559 -13.75 -0.18 -32.93
N ILE A 560 -14.40 -1.30 -32.58
CA ILE A 560 -14.45 -1.72 -31.17
C ILE A 560 -13.38 -2.78 -30.90
N THR A 561 -12.38 -2.44 -30.13
CA THR A 561 -11.44 -3.44 -29.63
C THR A 561 -11.57 -3.57 -28.10
N ILE A 562 -12.45 -4.47 -27.66
CA ILE A 562 -12.46 -4.91 -26.27
C ILE A 562 -11.28 -5.84 -26.07
N THR A 563 -10.40 -5.50 -25.14
CA THR A 563 -9.22 -6.28 -24.80
C THR A 563 -9.54 -7.28 -23.69
N PRO A 564 -8.70 -8.30 -23.44
CA PRO A 564 -8.86 -9.20 -22.30
C PRO A 564 -8.93 -8.49 -20.94
N ARG A 565 -8.40 -7.25 -20.83
CA ARG A 565 -8.49 -6.45 -19.59
C ARG A 565 -9.92 -6.08 -19.22
N GLN A 566 -10.77 -5.75 -20.21
CA GLN A 566 -12.18 -5.46 -19.96
C GLN A 566 -12.95 -6.73 -19.55
N LEU A 567 -12.58 -7.91 -20.08
CA LEU A 567 -13.12 -9.18 -19.60
C LEU A 567 -12.79 -9.42 -18.12
N GLU A 568 -11.54 -9.21 -17.74
CA GLU A 568 -11.13 -9.30 -16.34
C GLU A 568 -11.82 -8.23 -15.46
N ALA A 569 -12.04 -7.02 -15.99
CA ALA A 569 -12.79 -5.97 -15.28
C ALA A 569 -14.24 -6.41 -15.03
N LEU A 570 -14.92 -7.02 -16.01
CA LEU A 570 -16.27 -7.57 -15.83
C LEU A 570 -16.32 -8.63 -14.73
N ILE A 571 -15.33 -9.53 -14.70
CA ILE A 571 -15.23 -10.55 -13.65
C ILE A 571 -15.07 -9.90 -12.28
N ARG A 572 -14.14 -8.92 -12.14
CA ARG A 572 -13.89 -8.21 -10.88
C ARG A 572 -15.14 -7.45 -10.39
N LEU A 573 -15.84 -6.77 -11.29
CA LEU A 573 -17.08 -6.03 -10.97
C LEU A 573 -18.19 -6.98 -10.52
N SER A 574 -18.38 -8.11 -11.21
CA SER A 574 -19.38 -9.12 -10.84
C SER A 574 -19.06 -9.76 -9.47
N GLU A 575 -17.80 -10.09 -9.21
CA GLU A 575 -17.35 -10.60 -7.91
C GLU A 575 -17.56 -9.56 -6.80
N ALA A 576 -17.26 -8.28 -7.07
CA ALA A 576 -17.46 -7.19 -6.12
C ALA A 576 -18.95 -6.99 -5.78
N HIS A 577 -19.85 -7.13 -6.78
CA HIS A 577 -21.28 -7.04 -6.56
C HIS A 577 -21.82 -8.21 -5.73
N ALA A 578 -21.39 -9.45 -6.01
CA ALA A 578 -21.74 -10.61 -5.19
C ALA A 578 -21.22 -10.46 -3.75
N ARG A 579 -20.02 -9.91 -3.58
CA ARG A 579 -19.42 -9.62 -2.26
C ARG A 579 -20.20 -8.55 -1.50
N MET A 580 -20.69 -7.51 -2.19
CA MET A 580 -21.55 -6.47 -1.60
C MET A 580 -22.80 -7.08 -0.96
N HIS A 581 -23.35 -8.12 -1.57
CA HIS A 581 -24.50 -8.88 -1.06
C HIS A 581 -24.13 -10.06 -0.13
N LEU A 582 -22.88 -10.16 0.30
CA LEU A 582 -22.34 -11.24 1.13
C LEU A 582 -22.59 -12.65 0.54
N ARG A 583 -22.66 -12.80 -0.78
CA ARG A 583 -22.87 -14.07 -1.47
C ARG A 583 -21.55 -14.73 -1.82
N SER A 584 -21.48 -16.04 -1.65
CA SER A 584 -20.32 -16.85 -2.03
C SER A 584 -20.29 -17.28 -3.49
N VAL A 585 -21.37 -17.02 -4.23
CA VAL A 585 -21.52 -17.35 -5.65
C VAL A 585 -21.96 -16.10 -6.40
N VAL A 586 -21.29 -15.83 -7.52
CA VAL A 586 -21.67 -14.77 -8.46
C VAL A 586 -22.84 -15.27 -9.31
N THR A 587 -23.95 -14.58 -9.25
CA THR A 587 -25.19 -14.91 -10.00
C THR A 587 -25.22 -14.18 -11.35
N GLU A 588 -26.19 -14.56 -12.19
CA GLU A 588 -26.45 -13.89 -13.46
C GLU A 588 -26.75 -12.39 -13.28
N LYS A 589 -27.49 -12.02 -12.23
CA LYS A 589 -27.78 -10.61 -11.90
C LYS A 589 -26.52 -9.80 -11.62
N ASP A 590 -25.53 -10.39 -10.93
CA ASP A 590 -24.26 -9.72 -10.64
C ASP A 590 -23.49 -9.41 -11.94
N ALA A 591 -23.53 -10.35 -12.90
CA ALA A 591 -22.95 -10.14 -14.22
C ALA A 591 -23.69 -9.06 -15.02
N GLU A 592 -25.03 -8.99 -14.91
CA GLU A 592 -25.84 -7.95 -15.55
C GLU A 592 -25.49 -6.55 -15.09
N VAL A 593 -25.35 -6.35 -13.77
CA VAL A 593 -24.95 -5.06 -13.21
C VAL A 593 -23.56 -4.66 -13.70
N ALA A 594 -22.61 -5.59 -13.73
CA ALA A 594 -21.27 -5.33 -14.26
C ALA A 594 -21.30 -4.96 -15.74
N ILE A 595 -22.11 -5.64 -16.53
CA ILE A 595 -22.31 -5.37 -17.97
C ILE A 595 -22.95 -3.98 -18.16
N GLN A 596 -23.99 -3.63 -17.41
CA GLN A 596 -24.63 -2.31 -17.48
C GLN A 596 -23.65 -1.18 -17.19
N LEU A 597 -22.80 -1.32 -16.16
CA LEU A 597 -21.76 -0.33 -15.85
C LEU A 597 -20.72 -0.24 -16.96
N MET A 598 -20.32 -1.37 -17.54
CA MET A 598 -19.39 -1.40 -18.66
C MET A 598 -20.00 -0.76 -19.91
N GLU A 599 -21.27 -1.04 -20.23
CA GLU A 599 -21.98 -0.37 -21.32
C GLU A 599 -22.11 1.13 -21.10
N HIS A 600 -22.43 1.56 -19.87
CA HIS A 600 -22.49 2.98 -19.54
C HIS A 600 -21.12 3.66 -19.74
N PHE A 601 -20.04 3.01 -19.30
CA PHE A 601 -18.67 3.45 -19.55
C PHE A 601 -18.42 3.56 -21.07
N LEU A 602 -18.70 2.50 -21.84
CA LEU A 602 -18.46 2.47 -23.28
C LEU A 602 -19.27 3.53 -24.04
N ARG A 603 -20.54 3.75 -23.67
CA ARG A 603 -21.37 4.81 -24.28
C ARG A 603 -20.86 6.22 -24.00
N ASN A 604 -20.38 6.48 -22.79
CA ASN A 604 -19.90 7.81 -22.43
C ASN A 604 -18.51 8.12 -23.00
N VAL A 605 -17.70 7.11 -23.19
CA VAL A 605 -16.29 7.21 -23.56
C VAL A 605 -16.05 6.94 -25.05
N GLY A 606 -16.89 6.11 -25.66
CA GLY A 606 -16.65 5.50 -26.97
C GLY A 606 -17.56 5.93 -28.10
N ILE A 607 -18.40 6.97 -27.97
CA ILE A 607 -19.23 7.41 -29.11
C ILE A 607 -18.41 8.36 -29.98
N ASP A 608 -17.91 7.85 -31.10
CA ASP A 608 -17.49 8.70 -32.20
C ASP A 608 -18.78 9.35 -32.81
N ILE A 609 -18.86 10.68 -32.67
CA ILE A 609 -20.05 11.48 -33.06
C ILE A 609 -20.34 11.35 -34.56
N ALA A 610 -19.34 11.04 -35.38
CA ALA A 610 -19.47 10.94 -36.82
C ALA A 610 -20.05 9.59 -37.31
N THR A 611 -19.80 8.50 -36.58
CA THR A 611 -20.14 7.14 -37.07
C THR A 611 -21.14 6.38 -36.19
N LYS A 612 -21.51 6.91 -35.01
CA LYS A 612 -22.30 6.20 -33.97
C LYS A 612 -21.72 4.83 -33.54
N THR A 613 -20.43 4.61 -33.79
CA THR A 613 -19.70 3.40 -33.43
C THR A 613 -18.84 3.65 -32.21
N VAL A 614 -18.65 2.61 -31.38
CA VAL A 614 -17.86 2.68 -30.15
C VAL A 614 -16.49 2.08 -30.41
N ASP A 615 -15.43 2.89 -30.29
CA ASP A 615 -14.05 2.44 -30.46
C ASP A 615 -13.20 2.81 -29.25
N ILE A 616 -12.80 1.82 -28.46
CA ILE A 616 -11.96 2.04 -27.28
C ILE A 616 -10.56 2.48 -27.69
N ASP A 617 -10.01 1.93 -28.79
CA ASP A 617 -8.70 2.36 -29.30
C ASP A 617 -8.76 3.78 -29.85
N THR A 618 -9.86 4.17 -30.52
CA THR A 618 -10.11 5.56 -30.93
C THR A 618 -10.23 6.48 -29.74
N VAL A 619 -10.92 6.02 -28.68
CA VAL A 619 -11.07 6.73 -27.41
C VAL A 619 -9.72 6.92 -26.74
N MET A 620 -8.88 5.90 -26.76
CA MET A 620 -7.58 5.88 -26.09
C MET A 620 -6.48 6.55 -26.94
N THR A 621 -6.49 6.38 -28.28
CA THR A 621 -5.41 6.85 -29.19
C THR A 621 -5.76 8.09 -29.99
N GLY A 622 -7.04 8.46 -30.04
CA GLY A 622 -7.49 9.62 -30.83
C GLY A 622 -7.59 9.38 -32.33
N GLN A 623 -7.35 8.16 -32.81
CA GLN A 623 -7.45 7.84 -34.25
C GLN A 623 -8.19 6.52 -34.46
N PRO A 624 -9.29 6.49 -35.25
CA PRO A 624 -9.97 5.28 -35.64
C PRO A 624 -9.02 4.30 -36.36
N LYS A 625 -9.18 3.01 -36.10
CA LYS A 625 -8.37 1.96 -36.74
C LYS A 625 -8.38 2.09 -38.27
N SER A 626 -9.55 2.41 -38.82
CA SER A 626 -9.71 2.67 -40.27
C SER A 626 -8.89 3.88 -40.77
N GLN A 627 -8.75 4.95 -39.98
CA GLN A 627 -7.89 6.07 -40.32
C GLN A 627 -6.41 5.71 -40.19
N ARG A 628 -6.04 4.92 -39.20
CA ARG A 628 -4.67 4.47 -39.00
C ARG A 628 -4.22 3.55 -40.12
N GLU A 629 -5.08 2.61 -40.57
CA GLU A 629 -4.82 1.78 -41.75
C GLU A 629 -4.70 2.62 -43.03
N LYS A 630 -5.55 3.63 -43.19
CA LYS A 630 -5.46 4.57 -44.32
C LYS A 630 -4.19 5.42 -44.27
N ILE A 631 -3.72 5.81 -43.07
CA ILE A 631 -2.46 6.53 -42.89
C ILE A 631 -1.26 5.62 -43.20
N ILE A 632 -1.28 4.37 -42.71
CA ILE A 632 -0.24 3.39 -43.01
C ILE A 632 -0.21 3.13 -44.52
N LEU A 633 -1.37 2.92 -45.14
CA LEU A 633 -1.48 2.71 -46.60
C LEU A 633 -0.92 3.93 -47.35
N LEU A 634 -1.21 5.15 -46.88
CA LEU A 634 -0.67 6.37 -47.49
C LEU A 634 0.88 6.45 -47.34
N LEU A 635 1.41 6.12 -46.18
CA LEU A 635 2.86 6.07 -45.96
C LEU A 635 3.52 5.01 -46.86
N ASP A 636 2.90 3.84 -47.03
CA ASP A 636 3.41 2.80 -47.93
C ASP A 636 3.37 3.26 -49.38
N ILE A 637 2.33 3.94 -49.82
CA ILE A 637 2.23 4.56 -51.16
C ILE A 637 3.36 5.57 -51.37
N ILE A 638 3.63 6.44 -50.39
CA ILE A 638 4.72 7.41 -50.46
C ILE A 638 6.06 6.69 -50.55
N LYS A 639 6.31 5.65 -49.73
CA LYS A 639 7.55 4.85 -49.77
C LYS A 639 7.73 4.14 -51.11
N GLU A 640 6.67 3.57 -51.69
CA GLU A 640 6.70 2.93 -53.00
C GLU A 640 7.05 3.94 -54.11
N LEU A 641 6.40 5.09 -54.11
CA LEU A 641 6.64 6.13 -55.10
C LEU A 641 8.06 6.74 -54.99
N VAL A 642 8.55 6.95 -53.78
CA VAL A 642 9.94 7.40 -53.55
C VAL A 642 10.94 6.34 -54.00
N ARG A 643 10.69 5.07 -53.75
CA ARG A 643 11.55 3.96 -54.25
C ARG A 643 11.54 3.87 -55.79
N SER A 644 10.37 3.99 -56.41
CA SER A 644 10.25 3.99 -57.88
C SER A 644 10.89 5.17 -58.56
N ASN A 645 11.05 6.29 -57.83
CA ASN A 645 11.75 7.50 -58.27
C ASN A 645 13.22 7.54 -57.81
N ASN A 646 13.85 6.38 -57.62
CA ASN A 646 15.24 6.24 -57.21
C ASN A 646 15.64 7.04 -55.96
N GLY A 647 14.72 7.19 -54.99
CA GLY A 647 14.97 7.93 -53.75
C GLY A 647 14.82 9.44 -53.86
N ASN A 648 14.39 9.97 -55.02
CA ASN A 648 14.14 11.40 -55.22
C ASN A 648 12.74 11.83 -54.70
N PRO A 649 12.58 13.09 -54.33
CA PRO A 649 11.28 13.62 -53.88
C PRO A 649 10.17 13.46 -54.95
N VAL A 650 8.97 13.08 -54.50
CA VAL A 650 7.79 12.83 -55.36
C VAL A 650 6.82 13.99 -55.26
N LYS A 651 6.13 14.30 -56.34
CA LYS A 651 5.10 15.37 -56.34
C LYS A 651 3.90 14.95 -55.50
N VAL A 652 3.35 15.88 -54.72
CA VAL A 652 2.12 15.68 -53.93
C VAL A 652 0.96 15.24 -54.80
N GLU A 653 0.85 15.78 -56.01
CA GLU A 653 -0.20 15.43 -56.95
C GLU A 653 -0.17 13.94 -57.40
N ASP A 654 1.02 13.38 -57.56
CA ASP A 654 1.19 11.96 -57.95
C ASP A 654 0.85 11.04 -56.76
N VAL A 655 1.17 11.46 -55.54
CA VAL A 655 0.76 10.72 -54.32
C VAL A 655 -0.76 10.76 -54.14
N VAL A 656 -1.41 11.92 -54.40
CA VAL A 656 -2.87 12.06 -54.30
C VAL A 656 -3.56 11.18 -55.36
N LYS A 657 -3.06 11.12 -56.61
CA LYS A 657 -3.62 10.28 -57.65
C LYS A 657 -3.52 8.79 -57.34
N GLU A 658 -2.36 8.35 -56.87
CA GLU A 658 -2.15 6.95 -56.51
C GLU A 658 -2.98 6.56 -55.27
N ALA A 659 -3.11 7.45 -54.32
CA ALA A 659 -3.95 7.25 -53.13
C ALA A 659 -5.44 7.17 -53.48
N GLN A 660 -5.92 8.02 -54.44
CA GLN A 660 -7.28 7.93 -54.96
C GLN A 660 -7.52 6.63 -55.75
N ALA A 661 -6.53 6.15 -56.52
CA ALA A 661 -6.63 4.85 -57.21
C ALA A 661 -6.78 3.67 -56.24
N ARG A 662 -6.26 3.82 -54.99
CA ARG A 662 -6.39 2.81 -53.92
C ARG A 662 -7.53 3.12 -52.92
N GLY A 663 -8.47 4.02 -53.28
CA GLY A 663 -9.72 4.27 -52.55
C GLY A 663 -9.61 5.27 -51.40
N LEU A 664 -8.55 6.11 -51.33
CA LEU A 664 -8.44 7.18 -50.37
C LEU A 664 -9.05 8.48 -50.90
N ASP A 665 -9.78 9.20 -50.06
CA ASP A 665 -10.37 10.49 -50.41
C ASP A 665 -9.30 11.62 -50.47
N GLU A 666 -9.36 12.47 -51.46
CA GLU A 666 -8.39 13.55 -51.67
C GLU A 666 -8.29 14.51 -50.50
N ALA A 667 -9.43 14.91 -49.89
CA ALA A 667 -9.47 15.83 -48.76
C ALA A 667 -8.79 15.17 -47.53
N PHE A 668 -8.99 13.87 -47.33
CA PHE A 668 -8.33 13.10 -46.29
C PHE A 668 -6.82 13.05 -46.54
N VAL A 669 -6.36 12.71 -47.74
CA VAL A 669 -4.95 12.60 -48.10
C VAL A 669 -4.21 13.92 -47.85
N ARG A 670 -4.77 15.07 -48.29
CA ARG A 670 -4.16 16.38 -48.08
C ARG A 670 -4.01 16.72 -46.60
N LYS A 671 -5.05 16.45 -45.79
CA LYS A 671 -5.04 16.70 -44.35
C LYS A 671 -4.03 15.81 -43.60
N VAL A 672 -3.88 14.55 -44.03
CA VAL A 672 -2.89 13.63 -43.45
C VAL A 672 -1.48 14.01 -43.82
N LEU A 673 -1.22 14.45 -45.07
CA LEU A 673 0.10 14.91 -45.49
C LEU A 673 0.55 16.13 -44.66
N GLU A 674 -0.34 17.07 -44.33
CA GLU A 674 0.00 18.20 -43.45
C GLU A 674 0.41 17.69 -42.05
N LYS A 675 -0.36 16.75 -41.47
CA LYS A 675 -0.04 16.17 -40.16
C LYS A 675 1.29 15.38 -40.16
N LEU A 676 1.55 14.61 -41.20
CA LEU A 676 2.80 13.84 -41.34
C LEU A 676 4.01 14.76 -41.52
N TYR A 677 3.81 15.93 -42.10
CA TYR A 677 4.83 16.97 -42.19
C TYR A 677 5.09 17.63 -40.83
N GLU A 678 4.02 17.97 -40.08
CA GLU A 678 4.11 18.49 -38.70
C GLU A 678 4.76 17.50 -37.73
N SER A 679 4.49 16.20 -37.87
CA SER A 679 5.10 15.14 -37.05
C SER A 679 6.54 14.81 -37.45
N GLY A 680 7.04 15.31 -38.57
CA GLY A 680 8.40 15.06 -39.05
C GLY A 680 8.61 13.70 -39.73
N GLU A 681 7.54 12.97 -40.05
CA GLU A 681 7.63 11.69 -40.74
C GLU A 681 7.85 11.82 -42.25
N ILE A 682 7.50 12.98 -42.82
CA ILE A 682 7.80 13.37 -44.19
C ILE A 682 8.43 14.75 -44.22
N MET A 683 9.31 15.00 -45.19
CA MET A 683 9.91 16.30 -45.47
C MET A 683 9.41 16.87 -46.79
N MET A 684 9.26 18.21 -46.88
CA MET A 684 9.00 18.94 -48.11
C MET A 684 10.24 19.72 -48.56
N PRO A 685 11.17 19.11 -49.32
CA PRO A 685 12.40 19.76 -49.73
C PRO A 685 12.16 20.89 -50.73
N ARG A 686 11.04 20.89 -51.42
CA ARG A 686 10.55 21.98 -52.31
C ARG A 686 9.02 22.02 -52.23
N GLN A 687 8.44 23.20 -52.47
CA GLN A 687 6.98 23.35 -52.46
C GLN A 687 6.32 22.37 -53.45
N GLY A 688 5.43 21.54 -52.97
CA GLY A 688 4.74 20.49 -53.72
C GLY A 688 5.48 19.19 -53.94
N TYR A 689 6.64 18.96 -53.30
CA TYR A 689 7.40 17.70 -53.35
C TYR A 689 7.62 17.14 -51.94
N ILE A 690 7.41 15.85 -51.77
CA ILE A 690 7.56 15.14 -50.48
C ILE A 690 8.54 13.99 -50.59
N ILE A 691 9.23 13.71 -49.48
CA ILE A 691 10.11 12.58 -49.31
C ILE A 691 9.93 12.02 -47.87
N THR A 692 10.07 10.73 -47.67
CA THR A 692 10.04 10.10 -46.33
C THR A 692 11.38 10.35 -45.61
N THR A 693 11.31 10.57 -44.30
CA THR A 693 12.51 10.75 -43.44
C THR A 693 13.15 9.41 -43.03
N VAL A 694 12.52 8.25 -43.34
CA VAL A 694 13.02 6.91 -43.02
C VAL A 694 13.14 6.08 -44.29
#